data_cd7248593b9c3f6da61665f41c1134b0
#
_entry.id   cd7248593b9c3f6da61665f41c1134b0
#
_cell.length_a   1.000
_cell.length_b   1.000
_cell.length_c   1.000
_cell.angle_alpha   90.00
_cell.angle_beta   90.00
_cell.angle_gamma   90.00
#
_symmetry.space_group_name_H-M   'P 1'
#
loop_
_entity.id
_entity.type
_entity.pdbx_description
1 polymer ?
#
loop_
_entity_poly.entity_id
_entity_poly.type
_entity_poly.pdbx_seq_one_letter_code
_entity_poly.pdbx_strand_id
1 'polypeptide(L)'
;MLQNDVLKKYFGYESFRPGQDKLVESILSGRDTLGVMPTGAGKSLCYQIPALMMEGITIVVSPLISLMQDQVGSLVQSGIRAAYINSSLTMNQLYTVIRNAENGVYKLIYVAPERLDTELFVNFAMKANISMITVDEAHCISQWGQDFRPSYLNIPKFAASLPVRPVMTAFTATATQRVREDITKLLELRDPFSLVTGFDRKNLYFEVRRPTDKNADLKKLISAYDKEGRSGIVYCSTRKNVEDVCQKLNDMGFSAARYHAGLSEEERRKNQEDFIFDRVRIMVATNAFGMGIDKSNVTFVIHYNMPKDVESYYQEAGRAGRDGSPSDCVLLYSGRDVVTAEFLIKKSYEESEQEPEIAEETRRRDLKRLRDMTFYCTCGDCLRGYILKYFGEKAPPECGSCSVCCSDSVESDITVEAQKIISCVYRAGQRYGVKTICDILRGSSSEKLTRSGLDKISTYGIMADTSEKRIRRIEERLETMGYIKRTEGEYPVLTVDNSALEVLRGNVTVKARIPEDRESAKKQKEAMVYAADPKLMDILKKLRQKIAAAQGVPAYFIFTDSTLADMCQKRPRTNSEFLDVSGVGSAKLERYGDEFMAAIKEYCENAPAAEPTVKKAPVNRLKTPEDRKRGFEGILKGIGSFTPADEAVHITALLSSIITAAGENISPTNLRNVVYEWLISKGYLKMCPDNEGGERKGITEHSADVGIFESEVTASSGKKYTRVLFSTQAQRFIADSMGEIGGFAAAHL
;
A
#
# COMPACT_ATOMS: atom_id res chain seq x y z
N MET A 1 -16.30 28.34 -19.89
CA MET A 1 -14.99 27.66 -19.74
C MET A 1 -15.30 26.18 -19.59
N LEU A 2 -14.65 25.31 -20.38
CA LEU A 2 -14.87 23.88 -20.29
C LEU A 2 -14.23 23.34 -19.00
N GLN A 3 -14.76 22.22 -18.45
CA GLN A 3 -14.25 21.62 -17.21
C GLN A 3 -12.73 21.30 -17.26
N ASN A 4 -12.22 20.87 -18.43
CA ASN A 4 -10.80 20.64 -18.65
C ASN A 4 -9.95 21.92 -18.60
N ASP A 5 -10.51 23.06 -19.04
CA ASP A 5 -9.81 24.36 -18.95
C ASP A 5 -9.64 24.77 -17.47
N VAL A 6 -10.68 24.54 -16.64
CA VAL A 6 -10.63 24.80 -15.20
C VAL A 6 -9.62 23.88 -14.52
N LEU A 7 -9.62 22.59 -14.87
CA LEU A 7 -8.68 21.60 -14.38
C LEU A 7 -7.23 22.01 -14.69
N LYS A 8 -6.95 22.38 -15.95
CA LYS A 8 -5.62 22.81 -16.37
C LYS A 8 -5.20 24.12 -15.70
N LYS A 9 -6.09 25.12 -15.71
CA LYS A 9 -5.79 26.47 -15.21
C LYS A 9 -5.42 26.48 -13.72
N TYR A 10 -6.20 25.81 -12.87
CA TYR A 10 -6.04 25.91 -11.42
C TYR A 10 -5.18 24.78 -10.84
N PHE A 11 -5.24 23.58 -11.41
CA PHE A 11 -4.62 22.39 -10.86
C PHE A 11 -3.46 21.83 -11.71
N GLY A 12 -3.30 22.29 -12.97
CA GLY A 12 -2.19 21.89 -13.84
C GLY A 12 -2.28 20.46 -14.37
N TYR A 13 -3.48 19.88 -14.47
CA TYR A 13 -3.69 18.56 -15.05
C TYR A 13 -4.36 18.67 -16.43
N GLU A 14 -3.83 17.92 -17.41
CA GLU A 14 -4.35 17.93 -18.79
C GLU A 14 -5.69 17.19 -18.92
N SER A 15 -5.91 16.18 -18.10
CA SER A 15 -7.10 15.34 -18.16
C SER A 15 -7.51 14.82 -16.80
N PHE A 16 -8.79 14.52 -16.68
CA PHE A 16 -9.34 13.85 -15.50
C PHE A 16 -8.82 12.41 -15.38
N ARG A 17 -8.67 11.95 -14.16
CA ARG A 17 -8.50 10.52 -13.89
C ARG A 17 -9.80 9.77 -14.20
N PRO A 18 -9.75 8.45 -14.51
CA PRO A 18 -10.95 7.67 -14.84
C PRO A 18 -12.08 7.86 -13.83
N GLY A 19 -13.24 8.29 -14.30
CA GLY A 19 -14.47 8.49 -13.53
C GLY A 19 -14.62 9.87 -12.87
N GLN A 20 -13.56 10.69 -12.75
CA GLN A 20 -13.70 12.06 -12.25
C GLN A 20 -14.55 12.93 -13.18
N ASP A 21 -14.36 12.80 -14.49
CA ASP A 21 -15.13 13.46 -15.55
C ASP A 21 -16.64 13.25 -15.38
N LYS A 22 -17.04 12.00 -15.21
CA LYS A 22 -18.46 11.62 -15.05
C LYS A 22 -19.09 12.20 -13.78
N LEU A 23 -18.32 12.24 -12.67
CA LEU A 23 -18.79 12.84 -11.41
C LEU A 23 -18.96 14.36 -11.57
N VAL A 24 -17.99 15.02 -12.19
CA VAL A 24 -18.04 16.47 -12.48
C VAL A 24 -19.22 16.81 -13.38
N GLU A 25 -19.42 16.06 -14.47
CA GLU A 25 -20.56 16.24 -15.39
C GLU A 25 -21.92 16.05 -14.70
N SER A 26 -22.03 15.02 -13.85
CA SER A 26 -23.26 14.78 -13.07
C SER A 26 -23.59 15.95 -12.16
N ILE A 27 -22.60 16.48 -11.44
CA ILE A 27 -22.79 17.63 -10.56
C ILE A 27 -23.20 18.90 -11.36
N LEU A 28 -22.49 19.16 -12.46
CA LEU A 28 -22.78 20.33 -13.31
C LEU A 28 -24.15 20.25 -14.00
N SER A 29 -24.69 19.02 -14.20
CA SER A 29 -26.07 18.84 -14.70
C SER A 29 -27.13 19.07 -13.61
N GLY A 30 -26.73 19.39 -12.38
CA GLY A 30 -27.66 19.61 -11.26
C GLY A 30 -28.13 18.33 -10.56
N ARG A 31 -27.51 17.18 -10.82
CA ARG A 31 -27.88 15.89 -10.25
C ARG A 31 -27.12 15.62 -8.95
N ASP A 32 -27.82 15.12 -7.93
CA ASP A 32 -27.17 14.65 -6.70
C ASP A 32 -26.16 13.53 -7.05
N THR A 33 -25.03 13.48 -6.34
CA THR A 33 -23.93 12.61 -6.75
C THR A 33 -23.27 11.93 -5.55
N LEU A 34 -23.05 10.61 -5.65
CA LEU A 34 -22.27 9.83 -4.69
C LEU A 34 -20.99 9.30 -5.34
N GLY A 35 -19.84 9.81 -4.91
CA GLY A 35 -18.53 9.36 -5.36
C GLY A 35 -17.79 8.52 -4.31
N VAL A 36 -17.51 7.24 -4.60
CA VAL A 36 -16.65 6.39 -3.78
C VAL A 36 -15.32 6.23 -4.48
N MET A 37 -14.29 6.86 -3.95
CA MET A 37 -12.99 6.95 -4.57
C MET A 37 -11.87 6.74 -3.54
N PRO A 38 -10.84 5.93 -3.82
CA PRO A 38 -9.78 5.67 -2.86
C PRO A 38 -9.02 6.96 -2.47
N THR A 39 -8.36 6.92 -1.32
CA THR A 39 -7.47 8.00 -0.90
C THR A 39 -6.41 8.26 -1.98
N GLY A 40 -6.16 9.52 -2.33
CA GLY A 40 -5.22 9.91 -3.39
C GLY A 40 -5.76 9.80 -4.82
N ALA A 41 -7.02 9.35 -5.02
CA ALA A 41 -7.65 9.35 -6.36
C ALA A 41 -8.11 10.75 -6.82
N GLY A 42 -8.00 11.77 -5.98
CA GLY A 42 -8.40 13.13 -6.32
C GLY A 42 -9.89 13.41 -6.12
N LYS A 43 -10.51 12.87 -5.06
CA LYS A 43 -11.91 13.15 -4.66
C LYS A 43 -12.22 14.63 -4.63
N SER A 44 -11.34 15.43 -4.04
CA SER A 44 -11.56 16.87 -3.87
C SER A 44 -11.75 17.59 -5.19
N LEU A 45 -11.06 17.21 -6.26
CA LEU A 45 -11.22 17.79 -7.58
C LEU A 45 -12.62 17.61 -8.13
N CYS A 46 -13.29 16.49 -7.81
CA CYS A 46 -14.63 16.18 -8.32
C CYS A 46 -15.70 17.18 -7.86
N TYR A 47 -15.51 17.83 -6.71
CA TYR A 47 -16.43 18.89 -6.25
C TYR A 47 -15.82 20.30 -6.34
N GLN A 48 -14.49 20.41 -6.30
CA GLN A 48 -13.83 21.73 -6.42
C GLN A 48 -13.99 22.34 -7.82
N ILE A 49 -13.92 21.52 -8.87
CA ILE A 49 -14.10 21.99 -10.24
C ILE A 49 -15.55 22.47 -10.48
N PRO A 50 -16.61 21.69 -10.16
CA PRO A 50 -17.98 22.22 -10.22
C PRO A 50 -18.18 23.49 -9.40
N ALA A 51 -17.63 23.56 -8.17
CA ALA A 51 -17.72 24.75 -7.34
C ALA A 51 -17.15 26.01 -8.01
N LEU A 52 -16.10 25.87 -8.80
CA LEU A 52 -15.52 26.99 -9.57
C LEU A 52 -16.36 27.39 -10.78
N MET A 53 -17.12 26.46 -11.35
CA MET A 53 -17.92 26.66 -12.56
C MET A 53 -19.35 27.12 -12.26
N MET A 54 -19.92 26.68 -11.12
CA MET A 54 -21.28 27.06 -10.71
C MET A 54 -21.32 28.49 -10.16
N GLU A 55 -22.46 29.16 -10.31
CA GLU A 55 -22.72 30.43 -9.65
C GLU A 55 -23.02 30.21 -8.16
N GLY A 56 -22.60 31.16 -7.29
CA GLY A 56 -22.81 31.07 -5.85
C GLY A 56 -21.65 30.41 -5.09
N ILE A 57 -21.97 29.88 -3.91
CA ILE A 57 -21.03 29.31 -2.94
C ILE A 57 -21.27 27.81 -2.81
N THR A 58 -20.21 27.05 -2.74
CA THR A 58 -20.23 25.65 -2.36
C THR A 58 -19.89 25.50 -0.89
N ILE A 59 -20.76 24.85 -0.12
CA ILE A 59 -20.51 24.44 1.27
C ILE A 59 -19.93 23.03 1.26
N VAL A 60 -18.75 22.86 1.86
CA VAL A 60 -18.11 21.54 2.00
C VAL A 60 -18.15 21.14 3.47
N VAL A 61 -19.00 20.17 3.81
CA VAL A 61 -19.07 19.63 5.17
C VAL A 61 -17.97 18.61 5.36
N SER A 62 -17.07 18.87 6.31
CA SER A 62 -15.91 18.02 6.59
C SER A 62 -15.77 17.79 8.10
N PRO A 63 -15.35 16.57 8.55
CA PRO A 63 -15.38 16.22 9.95
C PRO A 63 -14.16 16.74 10.75
N LEU A 64 -13.14 17.33 10.10
CA LEU A 64 -11.85 17.56 10.71
C LEU A 64 -11.27 18.92 10.40
N ILE A 65 -10.87 19.61 11.46
CA ILE A 65 -10.30 20.96 11.41
C ILE A 65 -9.02 20.99 10.58
N SER A 66 -8.10 20.05 10.79
CA SER A 66 -6.83 19.97 10.08
C SER A 66 -7.02 19.76 8.58
N LEU A 67 -7.95 18.86 8.19
CA LEU A 67 -8.27 18.62 6.79
C LEU A 67 -8.82 19.87 6.09
N MET A 68 -9.71 20.61 6.77
CA MET A 68 -10.24 21.88 6.25
C MET A 68 -9.12 22.89 6.02
N GLN A 69 -8.20 23.03 6.98
CA GLN A 69 -7.07 23.95 6.89
C GLN A 69 -6.14 23.60 5.73
N ASP A 70 -5.81 22.32 5.57
CA ASP A 70 -4.95 21.83 4.47
C ASP A 70 -5.62 22.04 3.10
N GLN A 71 -6.92 21.70 2.98
CA GLN A 71 -7.66 21.89 1.72
C GLN A 71 -7.77 23.38 1.36
N VAL A 72 -8.13 24.22 2.30
CA VAL A 72 -8.21 25.68 2.06
C VAL A 72 -6.85 26.27 1.74
N GLY A 73 -5.79 25.87 2.46
CA GLY A 73 -4.42 26.30 2.17
C GLY A 73 -3.98 25.95 0.74
N SER A 74 -4.25 24.71 0.30
CA SER A 74 -3.95 24.25 -1.05
C SER A 74 -4.74 25.02 -2.12
N LEU A 75 -6.02 25.30 -1.90
CA LEU A 75 -6.86 26.08 -2.80
C LEU A 75 -6.37 27.52 -2.93
N VAL A 76 -6.02 28.18 -1.83
CA VAL A 76 -5.47 29.54 -1.82
C VAL A 76 -4.13 29.60 -2.59
N GLN A 77 -3.28 28.58 -2.44
CA GLN A 77 -2.04 28.49 -3.20
C GLN A 77 -2.29 28.29 -4.72
N SER A 78 -3.39 27.64 -5.06
CA SER A 78 -3.82 27.49 -6.46
C SER A 78 -4.57 28.73 -7.02
N GLY A 79 -4.67 29.82 -6.25
CA GLY A 79 -5.35 31.04 -6.63
C GLY A 79 -6.88 31.00 -6.47
N ILE A 80 -7.42 30.02 -5.73
CA ILE A 80 -8.86 29.85 -5.48
C ILE A 80 -9.23 30.45 -4.13
N ARG A 81 -10.25 31.29 -4.11
CA ARG A 81 -10.75 31.92 -2.88
C ARG A 81 -11.61 30.93 -2.09
N ALA A 82 -11.09 30.42 -0.99
CA ALA A 82 -11.75 29.49 -0.08
C ALA A 82 -11.55 29.92 1.39
N ALA A 83 -12.45 29.50 2.26
CA ALA A 83 -12.36 29.71 3.70
C ALA A 83 -12.85 28.47 4.46
N TYR A 84 -12.63 28.44 5.78
CA TYR A 84 -13.21 27.42 6.66
C TYR A 84 -13.91 28.04 7.85
N ILE A 85 -14.91 27.36 8.40
CA ILE A 85 -15.69 27.70 9.58
C ILE A 85 -15.70 26.50 10.52
N ASN A 86 -14.96 26.59 11.61
CA ASN A 86 -14.86 25.53 12.63
C ASN A 86 -14.62 26.12 14.02
N SER A 87 -14.35 25.28 15.04
CA SER A 87 -14.16 25.72 16.43
C SER A 87 -12.80 26.39 16.70
N SER A 88 -11.86 26.35 15.79
CA SER A 88 -10.55 27.01 15.96
C SER A 88 -10.58 28.50 15.68
N LEU A 89 -11.65 29.02 15.07
CA LEU A 89 -11.78 30.44 14.77
C LEU A 89 -12.23 31.23 16.00
N THR A 90 -11.59 32.38 16.24
CA THR A 90 -12.10 33.38 17.17
C THR A 90 -13.39 34.03 16.62
N MET A 91 -14.21 34.60 17.48
CA MET A 91 -15.46 35.26 17.04
C MET A 91 -15.20 36.35 15.98
N ASN A 92 -14.15 37.14 16.14
CA ASN A 92 -13.80 38.18 15.17
C ASN A 92 -13.42 37.60 13.79
N GLN A 93 -12.69 36.49 13.78
CA GLN A 93 -12.35 35.77 12.54
C GLN A 93 -13.61 35.20 11.90
N LEU A 94 -14.50 34.60 12.69
CA LEU A 94 -15.76 34.04 12.20
C LEU A 94 -16.63 35.11 11.55
N TYR A 95 -16.85 36.26 12.21
CA TYR A 95 -17.59 37.39 11.66
C TYR A 95 -16.95 37.91 10.36
N THR A 96 -15.61 37.94 10.28
CA THR A 96 -14.91 38.38 9.09
C THR A 96 -15.13 37.42 7.92
N VAL A 97 -15.06 36.10 8.19
CA VAL A 97 -15.32 35.09 7.16
C VAL A 97 -16.76 35.19 6.67
N ILE A 98 -17.74 35.27 7.54
CA ILE A 98 -19.16 35.39 7.16
C ILE A 98 -19.41 36.65 6.32
N ARG A 99 -18.94 37.82 6.76
CA ARG A 99 -19.07 39.07 6.00
C ARG A 99 -18.43 38.98 4.61
N ASN A 100 -17.28 38.38 4.49
CA ASN A 100 -16.63 38.16 3.19
C ASN A 100 -17.42 37.18 2.31
N ALA A 101 -18.03 36.17 2.93
CA ALA A 101 -18.88 35.21 2.23
C ALA A 101 -20.18 35.88 1.71
N GLU A 102 -20.82 36.73 2.51
CA GLU A 102 -21.98 37.54 2.08
C GLU A 102 -21.63 38.48 0.91
N ASN A 103 -20.40 38.99 0.86
CA ASN A 103 -19.89 39.79 -0.25
C ASN A 103 -19.40 38.97 -1.45
N GLY A 104 -19.64 37.66 -1.49
CA GLY A 104 -19.28 36.80 -2.62
C GLY A 104 -17.76 36.60 -2.83
N VAL A 105 -16.95 36.80 -1.77
CA VAL A 105 -15.49 36.67 -1.87
C VAL A 105 -15.08 35.21 -2.10
N TYR A 106 -15.80 34.25 -1.50
CA TYR A 106 -15.41 32.84 -1.52
C TYR A 106 -16.25 32.01 -2.51
N LYS A 107 -15.60 31.05 -3.16
CA LYS A 107 -16.25 30.01 -3.97
C LYS A 107 -16.54 28.76 -3.16
N LEU A 108 -15.67 28.42 -2.21
CA LEU A 108 -15.83 27.25 -1.34
C LEU A 108 -15.68 27.67 0.12
N ILE A 109 -16.56 27.16 0.95
CA ILE A 109 -16.49 27.31 2.43
C ILE A 109 -16.57 25.92 3.05
N TYR A 110 -15.47 25.51 3.70
CA TYR A 110 -15.42 24.28 4.47
C TYR A 110 -16.02 24.50 5.85
N VAL A 111 -16.92 23.63 6.27
CA VAL A 111 -17.69 23.81 7.51
C VAL A 111 -17.65 22.53 8.34
N ALA A 112 -17.41 22.66 9.63
CA ALA A 112 -17.61 21.54 10.57
C ALA A 112 -19.12 21.27 10.73
N PRO A 113 -19.55 20.00 10.74
CA PRO A 113 -20.98 19.66 10.78
C PRO A 113 -21.71 20.26 11.98
N GLU A 114 -21.02 20.44 13.12
CA GLU A 114 -21.56 21.07 14.35
C GLU A 114 -21.86 22.57 14.19
N ARG A 115 -21.36 23.20 13.12
CA ARG A 115 -21.62 24.64 12.84
C ARG A 115 -22.85 24.86 12.00
N LEU A 116 -23.38 23.84 11.34
CA LEU A 116 -24.57 23.95 10.47
C LEU A 116 -25.82 24.42 11.22
N ASP A 117 -25.94 24.10 12.49
CA ASP A 117 -27.11 24.45 13.35
C ASP A 117 -26.90 25.73 14.13
N THR A 118 -25.76 26.44 14.00
CA THR A 118 -25.53 27.70 14.71
C THR A 118 -26.30 28.84 14.07
N GLU A 119 -26.97 29.65 14.88
CA GLU A 119 -27.80 30.79 14.43
C GLU A 119 -27.07 31.69 13.42
N LEU A 120 -25.82 32.01 13.71
CA LEU A 120 -24.98 32.84 12.83
C LEU A 120 -24.80 32.26 11.47
N PHE A 121 -24.52 30.93 11.39
CA PHE A 121 -24.31 30.25 10.11
C PHE A 121 -25.64 30.08 9.35
N VAL A 122 -26.71 29.71 10.03
CA VAL A 122 -28.04 29.57 9.41
C VAL A 122 -28.48 30.91 8.81
N ASN A 123 -28.36 32.02 9.59
CA ASN A 123 -28.71 33.37 9.11
C ASN A 123 -27.93 33.80 7.88
N PHE A 124 -26.64 33.44 7.77
CA PHE A 124 -25.83 33.60 6.58
C PHE A 124 -26.35 32.76 5.43
N ALA A 125 -26.56 31.47 5.67
CA ALA A 125 -26.95 30.49 4.65
C ALA A 125 -28.31 30.81 4.01
N MET A 126 -29.23 31.35 4.79
CA MET A 126 -30.56 31.79 4.31
C MET A 126 -30.49 32.98 3.33
N LYS A 127 -29.43 33.74 3.37
CA LYS A 127 -29.24 34.93 2.48
C LYS A 127 -28.30 34.63 1.32
N ALA A 128 -27.42 33.64 1.48
CA ALA A 128 -26.40 33.30 0.49
C ALA A 128 -26.98 32.45 -0.64
N ASN A 129 -26.45 32.67 -1.86
CA ASN A 129 -26.72 31.75 -2.98
C ASN A 129 -25.84 30.51 -2.83
N ILE A 130 -26.37 29.45 -2.19
CA ILE A 130 -25.68 28.17 -2.03
C ILE A 130 -26.05 27.26 -3.18
N SER A 131 -25.11 27.02 -4.08
CA SER A 131 -25.31 26.20 -5.28
C SER A 131 -25.13 24.70 -5.03
N MET A 132 -24.24 24.34 -4.11
CA MET A 132 -23.92 22.94 -3.83
C MET A 132 -23.55 22.73 -2.34
N ILE A 133 -23.97 21.62 -1.78
CA ILE A 133 -23.46 21.10 -0.51
C ILE A 133 -22.73 19.79 -0.81
N THR A 134 -21.44 19.76 -0.47
CA THR A 134 -20.60 18.58 -0.57
C THR A 134 -20.37 17.99 0.81
N VAL A 135 -20.64 16.70 0.98
CA VAL A 135 -20.36 15.96 2.21
C VAL A 135 -19.07 15.15 1.99
N ASP A 136 -17.98 15.64 2.57
CA ASP A 136 -16.72 14.90 2.57
C ASP A 136 -16.69 13.89 3.70
N GLU A 137 -15.95 12.79 3.52
CA GLU A 137 -15.96 11.62 4.39
C GLU A 137 -17.39 11.16 4.75
N ALA A 138 -18.26 11.08 3.74
CA ALA A 138 -19.69 10.81 3.89
C ALA A 138 -20.02 9.49 4.63
N HIS A 139 -19.06 8.55 4.74
CA HIS A 139 -19.21 7.35 5.55
C HIS A 139 -19.46 7.65 7.05
N CYS A 140 -19.12 8.87 7.52
CA CYS A 140 -19.38 9.30 8.88
C CYS A 140 -20.87 9.40 9.25
N ILE A 141 -21.80 9.43 8.26
CA ILE A 141 -23.24 9.45 8.52
C ILE A 141 -23.79 8.08 8.90
N SER A 142 -23.14 6.99 8.48
CA SER A 142 -23.60 5.63 8.69
C SER A 142 -23.05 5.03 9.97
N GLN A 143 -23.92 4.43 10.80
CA GLN A 143 -23.49 3.63 11.96
C GLN A 143 -22.67 2.40 11.56
N TRP A 144 -22.76 1.97 10.31
CA TRP A 144 -21.98 0.92 9.71
C TRP A 144 -20.67 1.44 9.10
N GLY A 145 -20.46 2.75 9.09
CA GLY A 145 -19.22 3.40 8.70
C GLY A 145 -18.11 3.20 9.73
N GLN A 146 -16.91 3.62 9.37
CA GLN A 146 -15.73 3.47 10.20
C GLN A 146 -15.69 4.46 11.40
N ASP A 147 -16.23 5.67 11.21
CA ASP A 147 -16.20 6.77 12.17
C ASP A 147 -17.56 7.49 12.17
N PHE A 148 -18.56 6.84 12.79
CA PHE A 148 -19.90 7.41 12.87
C PHE A 148 -19.91 8.71 13.68
N ARG A 149 -20.52 9.77 13.13
CA ARG A 149 -20.68 11.09 13.75
C ARG A 149 -22.13 11.54 13.73
N PRO A 150 -22.80 11.60 14.89
CA PRO A 150 -24.22 12.01 14.96
C PRO A 150 -24.51 13.37 14.32
N SER A 151 -23.55 14.32 14.36
CA SER A 151 -23.71 15.64 13.75
C SER A 151 -23.94 15.62 12.23
N TYR A 152 -23.52 14.54 11.53
CA TYR A 152 -23.81 14.37 10.09
C TYR A 152 -25.29 14.16 9.78
N LEU A 153 -26.08 13.66 10.75
CA LEU A 153 -27.54 13.49 10.60
C LEU A 153 -28.29 14.82 10.49
N ASN A 154 -27.65 15.95 10.81
CA ASN A 154 -28.24 17.28 10.70
C ASN A 154 -28.08 17.88 9.28
N ILE A 155 -27.19 17.33 8.44
CA ILE A 155 -26.92 17.87 7.10
C ILE A 155 -28.19 17.91 6.22
N PRO A 156 -29.01 16.84 6.09
CA PRO A 156 -30.22 16.91 5.26
C PRO A 156 -31.24 17.93 5.80
N LYS A 157 -31.39 18.06 7.11
CA LYS A 157 -32.28 19.06 7.72
C LYS A 157 -31.82 20.50 7.38
N PHE A 158 -30.50 20.76 7.47
CA PHE A 158 -29.94 22.03 7.06
C PHE A 158 -30.18 22.29 5.55
N ALA A 159 -29.90 21.32 4.68
CA ALA A 159 -30.13 21.46 3.24
C ALA A 159 -31.61 21.74 2.90
N ALA A 160 -32.54 21.09 3.62
CA ALA A 160 -33.98 21.29 3.46
C ALA A 160 -34.47 22.66 3.97
N SER A 161 -33.77 23.29 4.91
CA SER A 161 -34.13 24.62 5.43
C SER A 161 -33.78 25.77 4.50
N LEU A 162 -32.92 25.56 3.50
CA LEU A 162 -32.47 26.60 2.58
C LEU A 162 -33.61 27.01 1.59
N PRO A 163 -33.64 28.30 1.18
CA PRO A 163 -34.68 28.79 0.24
C PRO A 163 -34.73 28.04 -1.08
N VAL A 164 -33.57 27.61 -1.58
CA VAL A 164 -33.42 26.77 -2.78
C VAL A 164 -32.57 25.57 -2.40
N ARG A 165 -33.06 24.36 -2.65
CA ARG A 165 -32.28 23.15 -2.37
C ARG A 165 -31.05 23.12 -3.27
N PRO A 166 -29.83 23.09 -2.71
CA PRO A 166 -28.63 22.96 -3.50
C PRO A 166 -28.43 21.55 -4.05
N VAL A 167 -27.54 21.40 -5.02
CA VAL A 167 -27.07 20.08 -5.43
C VAL A 167 -26.35 19.41 -4.25
N MET A 168 -26.76 18.19 -3.91
CA MET A 168 -26.15 17.42 -2.84
C MET A 168 -25.12 16.44 -3.38
N THR A 169 -23.91 16.50 -2.87
CA THR A 169 -22.85 15.56 -3.26
C THR A 169 -22.21 14.91 -2.04
N ALA A 170 -21.91 13.64 -2.17
CA ALA A 170 -21.29 12.86 -1.09
C ALA A 170 -20.06 12.14 -1.59
N PHE A 171 -18.95 12.29 -0.88
CA PHE A 171 -17.68 11.68 -1.23
C PHE A 171 -17.07 10.91 -0.05
N THR A 172 -16.52 9.73 -0.33
CA THR A 172 -15.80 8.94 0.67
C THR A 172 -14.73 8.07 0.04
N ALA A 173 -13.72 7.69 0.82
CA ALA A 173 -12.68 6.76 0.38
C ALA A 173 -13.08 5.28 0.57
N THR A 174 -13.88 5.00 1.56
CA THR A 174 -14.23 3.65 2.02
C THR A 174 -15.72 3.55 2.24
N ALA A 175 -16.41 2.77 1.41
CA ALA A 175 -17.82 2.48 1.61
C ALA A 175 -18.15 1.11 1.03
N THR A 176 -18.54 0.17 1.89
CA THR A 176 -19.18 -1.08 1.50
C THR A 176 -20.52 -0.79 0.87
N GLN A 177 -21.15 -1.76 0.21
CA GLN A 177 -22.46 -1.59 -0.40
C GLN A 177 -23.49 -1.06 0.61
N ARG A 178 -23.55 -1.63 1.81
CA ARG A 178 -24.45 -1.20 2.89
C ARG A 178 -24.22 0.26 3.29
N VAL A 179 -22.97 0.68 3.44
CA VAL A 179 -22.65 2.07 3.78
C VAL A 179 -23.07 3.03 2.66
N ARG A 180 -22.97 2.64 1.40
CA ARG A 180 -23.43 3.45 0.26
C ARG A 180 -24.96 3.64 0.26
N GLU A 181 -25.70 2.57 0.57
CA GLU A 181 -27.15 2.61 0.73
C GLU A 181 -27.56 3.54 1.89
N ASP A 182 -26.87 3.44 3.03
CA ASP A 182 -27.08 4.35 4.17
C ASP A 182 -26.78 5.82 3.82
N ILE A 183 -25.66 6.10 3.16
CA ILE A 183 -25.32 7.46 2.73
C ILE A 183 -26.44 8.03 1.85
N THR A 184 -26.88 7.28 0.85
CA THR A 184 -27.96 7.71 -0.05
C THR A 184 -29.24 8.02 0.71
N LYS A 185 -29.64 7.14 1.63
CA LYS A 185 -30.87 7.27 2.41
C LYS A 185 -30.78 8.38 3.45
N LEU A 186 -29.72 8.39 4.26
CA LEU A 186 -29.59 9.30 5.39
C LEU A 186 -29.27 10.74 4.99
N LEU A 187 -28.58 10.96 3.84
CA LEU A 187 -28.41 12.30 3.25
C LEU A 187 -29.58 12.75 2.37
N GLU A 188 -30.62 11.92 2.21
CA GLU A 188 -31.79 12.20 1.37
C GLU A 188 -31.40 12.60 -0.07
N LEU A 189 -30.40 11.89 -0.65
CA LEU A 189 -29.98 12.14 -2.02
C LEU A 189 -31.10 11.76 -3.01
N ARG A 190 -31.41 12.66 -3.95
CA ARG A 190 -32.49 12.49 -4.92
C ARG A 190 -31.95 11.90 -6.23
N ASP A 191 -32.34 10.66 -6.55
CA ASP A 191 -31.89 9.93 -7.75
C ASP A 191 -30.40 10.15 -8.05
N PRO A 192 -29.48 9.85 -7.08
CA PRO A 192 -28.09 10.25 -7.22
C PRO A 192 -27.38 9.46 -8.33
N PHE A 193 -26.50 10.14 -9.06
CA PHE A 193 -25.48 9.44 -9.82
C PHE A 193 -24.45 8.84 -8.87
N SER A 194 -24.37 7.51 -8.83
CA SER A 194 -23.43 6.81 -7.94
C SER A 194 -22.30 6.19 -8.76
N LEU A 195 -21.05 6.51 -8.39
CA LEU A 195 -19.86 5.96 -9.03
C LEU A 195 -18.85 5.47 -8.01
N VAL A 196 -18.40 4.23 -8.19
CA VAL A 196 -17.24 3.65 -7.48
C VAL A 196 -16.10 3.53 -8.48
N THR A 197 -15.01 4.27 -8.28
CA THR A 197 -13.88 4.29 -9.24
C THR A 197 -12.88 3.16 -9.02
N GLY A 198 -13.13 2.32 -8.04
CA GLY A 198 -12.25 1.21 -7.68
C GLY A 198 -11.33 1.50 -6.49
N PHE A 199 -10.89 0.42 -5.82
CA PHE A 199 -10.02 0.49 -4.66
C PHE A 199 -8.57 0.08 -4.99
N ASP A 200 -8.25 -0.18 -6.26
CA ASP A 200 -6.90 -0.63 -6.65
C ASP A 200 -5.89 0.53 -6.67
N ARG A 201 -4.99 0.54 -5.71
CA ARG A 201 -3.85 1.45 -5.60
C ARG A 201 -2.58 0.77 -6.10
N LYS A 202 -2.35 0.75 -7.43
CA LYS A 202 -1.24 0.04 -8.09
C LYS A 202 0.15 0.46 -7.61
N ASN A 203 0.30 1.69 -7.15
CA ASN A 203 1.55 2.24 -6.63
C ASN A 203 1.89 1.80 -5.20
N LEU A 204 0.98 1.15 -4.46
CA LEU A 204 1.24 0.68 -3.10
C LEU A 204 1.73 -0.77 -3.13
N TYR A 205 2.81 -1.04 -2.44
CA TYR A 205 3.30 -2.40 -2.17
C TYR A 205 2.81 -2.84 -0.79
N PHE A 206 1.99 -3.88 -0.73
CA PHE A 206 1.47 -4.42 0.53
C PHE A 206 2.32 -5.58 1.03
N GLU A 207 2.74 -5.51 2.29
CA GLU A 207 3.53 -6.55 2.94
C GLU A 207 3.02 -6.84 4.35
N VAL A 208 2.84 -8.11 4.67
CA VAL A 208 2.59 -8.58 6.04
C VAL A 208 3.80 -9.37 6.50
N ARG A 209 4.43 -8.93 7.59
CA ARG A 209 5.55 -9.61 8.26
C ARG A 209 5.09 -10.19 9.59
N ARG A 210 5.67 -11.31 9.97
CA ARG A 210 5.45 -11.97 11.26
C ARG A 210 6.77 -12.09 12.00
N PRO A 211 7.32 -10.97 12.48
CA PRO A 211 8.62 -10.96 13.14
C PRO A 211 8.57 -11.65 14.50
N THR A 212 9.66 -12.30 14.88
CA THR A 212 9.88 -12.77 16.25
C THR A 212 10.13 -11.57 17.18
N ASP A 213 10.84 -10.55 16.69
CA ASP A 213 11.05 -9.26 17.36
C ASP A 213 10.65 -8.11 16.44
N LYS A 214 9.52 -7.46 16.78
CA LYS A 214 9.01 -6.30 16.03
C LYS A 214 9.95 -5.11 16.04
N ASN A 215 10.69 -4.88 17.12
CA ASN A 215 11.61 -3.75 17.22
C ASN A 215 12.81 -3.94 16.28
N ALA A 216 13.36 -5.14 16.21
CA ALA A 216 14.47 -5.46 15.31
C ALA A 216 14.06 -5.30 13.84
N ASP A 217 12.85 -5.75 13.47
CA ASP A 217 12.32 -5.61 12.11
C ASP A 217 12.01 -4.15 11.77
N LEU A 218 11.39 -3.41 12.70
CA LEU A 218 11.14 -1.98 12.53
C LEU A 218 12.44 -1.21 12.31
N LYS A 219 13.48 -1.48 13.12
CA LYS A 219 14.80 -0.87 12.94
C LYS A 219 15.38 -1.12 11.55
N LYS A 220 15.29 -2.37 11.05
CA LYS A 220 15.76 -2.72 9.70
C LYS A 220 15.04 -1.93 8.61
N LEU A 221 13.69 -1.83 8.72
CA LEU A 221 12.87 -1.08 7.78
C LEU A 221 13.21 0.40 7.80
N ILE A 222 13.19 1.02 8.98
CA ILE A 222 13.46 2.45 9.13
C ILE A 222 14.88 2.80 8.67
N SER A 223 15.89 1.97 9.01
CA SER A 223 17.26 2.19 8.54
C SER A 223 17.41 2.16 7.01
N ALA A 224 16.61 1.33 6.33
CA ALA A 224 16.60 1.30 4.88
C ALA A 224 15.94 2.56 4.30
N TYR A 225 14.79 2.97 4.84
CA TYR A 225 14.06 4.14 4.38
C TYR A 225 14.76 5.47 4.69
N ASP A 226 15.43 5.58 5.84
CA ASP A 226 16.19 6.77 6.22
C ASP A 226 17.38 7.01 5.30
N LYS A 227 18.10 5.94 4.90
CA LYS A 227 19.19 6.00 3.91
C LYS A 227 18.73 6.55 2.55
N GLU A 228 17.48 6.30 2.19
CA GLU A 228 16.85 6.79 0.96
C GLU A 228 16.21 8.18 1.15
N GLY A 229 16.31 8.77 2.35
CA GLY A 229 15.70 10.07 2.68
C GLY A 229 14.17 10.06 2.65
N ARG A 230 13.54 8.91 2.86
CA ARG A 230 12.08 8.72 2.79
C ARG A 230 11.39 9.21 4.05
N SER A 231 10.18 9.74 3.89
CA SER A 231 9.30 10.18 4.98
C SER A 231 8.12 9.22 5.12
N GLY A 232 7.67 8.94 6.36
CA GLY A 232 6.58 8.01 6.56
C GLY A 232 5.97 7.99 7.95
N ILE A 233 4.98 7.11 8.11
CA ILE A 233 4.16 7.00 9.33
C ILE A 233 4.30 5.59 9.91
N VAL A 234 4.43 5.50 11.24
CA VAL A 234 4.39 4.25 12.00
C VAL A 234 3.14 4.26 12.90
N TYR A 235 2.16 3.42 12.58
CA TYR A 235 0.94 3.30 13.36
C TYR A 235 1.07 2.29 14.50
N CYS A 236 0.64 2.69 15.69
CA CYS A 236 0.59 1.87 16.89
C CYS A 236 -0.83 1.84 17.46
N SER A 237 -1.24 0.72 18.07
CA SER A 237 -2.59 0.54 18.62
C SER A 237 -2.84 1.29 19.93
N THR A 238 -1.80 1.60 20.71
CA THR A 238 -1.92 2.23 22.03
C THR A 238 -0.99 3.43 22.19
N ARG A 239 -1.37 4.38 23.06
CA ARG A 239 -0.54 5.54 23.44
C ARG A 239 0.84 5.10 23.93
N LYS A 240 0.88 4.06 24.80
CA LYS A 240 2.12 3.51 25.34
C LYS A 240 3.04 3.00 24.22
N ASN A 241 2.51 2.27 23.23
CA ASN A 241 3.32 1.81 22.13
C ASN A 241 3.86 2.97 21.28
N VAL A 242 3.11 4.05 21.11
CA VAL A 242 3.58 5.26 20.42
C VAL A 242 4.77 5.86 21.14
N GLU A 243 4.67 6.04 22.47
CA GLU A 243 5.75 6.56 23.29
C GLU A 243 7.00 5.69 23.22
N ASP A 244 6.84 4.38 23.47
CA ASP A 244 7.94 3.42 23.48
C ASP A 244 8.65 3.31 22.11
N VAL A 245 7.90 3.30 21.02
CA VAL A 245 8.45 3.19 19.67
C VAL A 245 9.13 4.50 19.25
N CYS A 246 8.51 5.64 19.51
CA CYS A 246 9.08 6.95 19.20
C CYS A 246 10.42 7.16 19.96
N GLN A 247 10.44 6.87 21.26
CA GLN A 247 11.65 6.96 22.07
C GLN A 247 12.77 6.08 21.50
N LYS A 248 12.48 4.82 21.23
CA LYS A 248 13.45 3.89 20.64
C LYS A 248 14.01 4.36 19.30
N LEU A 249 13.18 4.91 18.42
CA LEU A 249 13.64 5.45 17.14
C LEU A 249 14.58 6.64 17.33
N ASN A 250 14.25 7.56 18.25
CA ASN A 250 15.10 8.70 18.56
C ASN A 250 16.42 8.27 19.23
N ASP A 251 16.40 7.27 20.14
CA ASP A 251 17.61 6.71 20.77
C ASP A 251 18.54 6.05 19.73
N MET A 252 17.98 5.59 18.61
CA MET A 252 18.75 5.05 17.48
C MET A 252 19.22 6.12 16.50
N GLY A 253 18.94 7.41 16.76
CA GLY A 253 19.36 8.55 15.94
C GLY A 253 18.41 8.88 14.76
N PHE A 254 17.22 8.28 14.69
CA PHE A 254 16.22 8.64 13.67
C PHE A 254 15.39 9.84 14.14
N SER A 255 15.05 10.75 13.20
CA SER A 255 14.20 11.91 13.51
C SER A 255 12.72 11.47 13.53
N ALA A 256 12.18 11.21 14.73
CA ALA A 256 10.81 10.76 14.92
C ALA A 256 10.03 11.66 15.90
N ALA A 257 8.77 11.97 15.55
CA ALA A 257 7.81 12.64 16.43
C ALA A 257 6.64 11.70 16.79
N ARG A 258 5.96 11.98 17.89
CA ARG A 258 4.83 11.20 18.39
C ARG A 258 3.51 11.95 18.24
N TYR A 259 2.41 11.20 18.04
CA TYR A 259 1.07 11.79 17.95
C TYR A 259 0.00 10.84 18.50
N HIS A 260 -0.71 11.26 19.54
CA HIS A 260 -1.88 10.55 20.08
C HIS A 260 -2.76 11.50 20.90
N ALA A 261 -3.99 11.10 21.16
CA ALA A 261 -4.99 11.94 21.85
C ALA A 261 -4.63 12.31 23.31
N GLY A 262 -3.64 11.65 23.92
CA GLY A 262 -3.18 11.95 25.28
C GLY A 262 -2.17 13.10 25.37
N LEU A 263 -1.67 13.61 24.25
CA LEU A 263 -0.78 14.77 24.20
C LEU A 263 -1.58 16.06 24.34
N SER A 264 -0.94 17.14 24.83
CA SER A 264 -1.52 18.47 24.81
C SER A 264 -1.82 18.94 23.39
N GLU A 265 -2.76 19.84 23.23
CA GLU A 265 -3.12 20.39 21.91
C GLU A 265 -1.94 21.09 21.26
N GLU A 266 -1.15 21.83 22.05
CA GLU A 266 0.05 22.50 21.57
C GLU A 266 1.11 21.51 21.06
N GLU A 267 1.38 20.43 21.81
CA GLU A 267 2.32 19.40 21.41
C GLU A 267 1.86 18.65 20.16
N ARG A 268 0.56 18.31 20.08
CA ARG A 268 -0.01 17.69 18.88
C ARG A 268 0.17 18.56 17.66
N ARG A 269 -0.16 19.84 17.77
CA ARG A 269 0.00 20.82 16.69
C ARG A 269 1.46 20.95 16.28
N LYS A 270 2.38 21.13 17.23
CA LYS A 270 3.82 21.24 16.96
C LYS A 270 4.36 20.00 16.23
N ASN A 271 4.08 18.80 16.74
CA ASN A 271 4.57 17.57 16.15
C ASN A 271 3.99 17.33 14.74
N GLN A 272 2.73 17.68 14.55
CA GLN A 272 2.09 17.62 13.23
C GLN A 272 2.74 18.62 12.25
N GLU A 273 2.96 19.86 12.67
CA GLU A 273 3.65 20.87 11.89
C GLU A 273 5.08 20.43 11.53
N ASP A 274 5.84 19.90 12.50
CA ASP A 274 7.20 19.43 12.27
C ASP A 274 7.25 18.31 11.24
N PHE A 275 6.27 17.40 11.22
CA PHE A 275 6.14 16.38 10.20
C PHE A 275 5.69 16.94 8.85
N ILE A 276 4.71 17.85 8.84
CA ILE A 276 4.19 18.47 7.61
C ILE A 276 5.28 19.30 6.90
N PHE A 277 6.09 20.03 7.67
CA PHE A 277 7.18 20.87 7.17
C PHE A 277 8.50 20.12 6.95
N ASP A 278 8.51 18.79 6.99
CA ASP A 278 9.69 17.93 6.80
C ASP A 278 10.84 18.16 7.82
N ARG A 279 10.56 18.79 8.96
CA ARG A 279 11.52 18.92 10.09
C ARG A 279 11.74 17.56 10.76
N VAL A 280 10.71 16.73 10.75
CA VAL A 280 10.72 15.35 11.23
C VAL A 280 10.27 14.43 10.09
N ARG A 281 11.01 13.34 9.85
CA ARG A 281 10.73 12.41 8.75
C ARG A 281 9.77 11.28 9.13
N ILE A 282 9.70 10.91 10.40
CA ILE A 282 8.93 9.77 10.87
C ILE A 282 7.90 10.24 11.89
N MET A 283 6.63 9.97 11.61
CA MET A 283 5.56 10.17 12.59
C MET A 283 5.16 8.83 13.21
N VAL A 284 5.28 8.69 14.52
CA VAL A 284 4.78 7.53 15.27
C VAL A 284 3.47 7.90 15.91
N ALA A 285 2.38 7.21 15.57
CA ALA A 285 1.07 7.68 15.94
C ALA A 285 0.04 6.57 16.22
N THR A 286 -1.02 6.91 16.96
CA THR A 286 -2.26 6.14 16.94
C THR A 286 -3.12 6.55 15.74
N ASN A 287 -4.27 5.88 15.53
CA ASN A 287 -5.26 6.25 14.51
C ASN A 287 -5.78 7.70 14.67
N ALA A 288 -5.56 8.36 15.81
CA ALA A 288 -5.85 9.78 15.99
C ALA A 288 -5.04 10.69 15.03
N PHE A 289 -3.88 10.24 14.57
CA PHE A 289 -3.10 10.85 13.49
C PHE A 289 -3.53 10.26 12.16
N GLY A 290 -4.69 10.58 11.74
CA GLY A 290 -5.20 9.88 10.60
C GLY A 290 -6.02 10.76 9.71
N MET A 291 -7.22 11.03 10.10
CA MET A 291 -8.11 11.86 9.32
C MET A 291 -7.56 13.30 9.31
N GLY A 292 -7.40 13.91 8.14
CA GLY A 292 -7.00 15.31 8.01
C GLY A 292 -5.54 15.59 7.66
N ILE A 293 -4.72 14.59 7.36
CA ILE A 293 -3.35 14.80 6.90
C ILE A 293 -3.27 14.56 5.40
N ASP A 294 -2.99 15.60 4.65
CA ASP A 294 -2.85 15.56 3.19
C ASP A 294 -1.39 15.77 2.74
N LYS A 295 -0.44 15.18 3.49
CA LYS A 295 0.98 15.21 3.12
C LYS A 295 1.22 14.26 1.94
N SER A 296 1.53 14.79 0.76
CA SER A 296 1.65 14.02 -0.47
C SER A 296 2.92 13.16 -0.58
N ASN A 297 3.99 13.53 0.12
CA ASN A 297 5.30 12.88 0.05
C ASN A 297 5.54 11.79 1.13
N VAL A 298 4.47 11.20 1.68
CA VAL A 298 4.57 10.01 2.54
C VAL A 298 4.83 8.80 1.65
N THR A 299 6.00 8.19 1.78
CA THR A 299 6.45 7.09 0.90
C THR A 299 6.42 5.71 1.57
N PHE A 300 6.18 5.66 2.88
CA PHE A 300 5.92 4.41 3.58
C PHE A 300 4.92 4.58 4.72
N VAL A 301 4.14 3.54 4.97
CA VAL A 301 3.31 3.38 6.16
C VAL A 301 3.63 2.02 6.79
N ILE A 302 4.03 2.03 8.06
CA ILE A 302 4.27 0.81 8.82
C ILE A 302 3.20 0.69 9.90
N HIS A 303 2.48 -0.43 9.94
CA HIS A 303 1.65 -0.78 11.06
C HIS A 303 2.45 -1.64 12.04
N TYR A 304 2.91 -1.04 13.14
CA TYR A 304 3.62 -1.75 14.20
C TYR A 304 2.71 -2.73 14.95
N ASN A 305 1.43 -2.39 15.07
CA ASN A 305 0.37 -3.28 15.52
C ASN A 305 -0.68 -3.43 14.42
N MET A 306 -1.39 -4.57 14.43
CA MET A 306 -2.52 -4.81 13.53
C MET A 306 -3.66 -3.81 13.81
N PRO A 307 -4.21 -3.12 12.80
CA PRO A 307 -5.43 -2.33 12.92
C PRO A 307 -6.63 -3.19 13.30
N LYS A 308 -7.68 -2.56 13.82
CA LYS A 308 -8.90 -3.26 14.27
C LYS A 308 -9.75 -3.84 13.12
N ASP A 309 -9.66 -3.27 11.92
CA ASP A 309 -10.43 -3.65 10.74
C ASP A 309 -9.68 -3.31 9.43
N VAL A 310 -10.15 -3.90 8.32
CA VAL A 310 -9.56 -3.74 6.97
C VAL A 310 -9.78 -2.33 6.44
N GLU A 311 -10.89 -1.70 6.77
CA GLU A 311 -11.20 -0.33 6.36
C GLU A 311 -10.20 0.66 6.96
N SER A 312 -9.95 0.57 8.29
CA SER A 312 -8.93 1.36 8.98
C SER A 312 -7.56 1.14 8.37
N TYR A 313 -7.18 -0.13 8.16
CA TYR A 313 -5.93 -0.48 7.52
C TYR A 313 -5.78 0.16 6.13
N TYR A 314 -6.80 0.04 5.29
CA TYR A 314 -6.76 0.57 3.93
C TYR A 314 -6.69 2.11 3.92
N GLN A 315 -7.42 2.78 4.81
CA GLN A 315 -7.40 4.23 4.94
C GLN A 315 -6.04 4.74 5.44
N GLU A 316 -5.45 4.06 6.44
CA GLU A 316 -4.14 4.40 7.00
C GLU A 316 -3.00 4.10 6.01
N ALA A 317 -2.99 2.92 5.40
CA ALA A 317 -2.05 2.54 4.34
C ALA A 317 -2.16 3.46 3.11
N GLY A 318 -3.38 3.89 2.76
CA GLY A 318 -3.67 4.80 1.65
C GLY A 318 -3.08 6.20 1.79
N ARG A 319 -2.49 6.55 2.94
CA ARG A 319 -1.74 7.82 3.12
C ARG A 319 -0.42 7.80 2.39
N ALA A 320 0.15 6.62 2.16
CA ALA A 320 1.35 6.46 1.34
C ALA A 320 1.04 6.72 -0.14
N GLY A 321 1.99 7.34 -0.84
CA GLY A 321 1.95 7.51 -2.29
C GLY A 321 0.73 8.25 -2.83
N ARG A 322 0.26 9.31 -2.18
CA ARG A 322 -0.86 10.11 -2.66
C ARG A 322 -0.57 10.81 -3.98
N ASP A 323 0.68 11.14 -4.21
CA ASP A 323 1.19 11.72 -5.45
C ASP A 323 1.36 10.69 -6.59
N GLY A 324 1.06 9.40 -6.33
CA GLY A 324 1.21 8.31 -7.29
C GLY A 324 2.58 7.64 -7.27
N SER A 325 3.52 8.11 -6.45
CA SER A 325 4.85 7.49 -6.30
C SER A 325 4.76 6.09 -5.67
N PRO A 326 5.68 5.16 -6.04
CA PRO A 326 5.77 3.84 -5.44
C PRO A 326 6.00 3.96 -3.93
N SER A 327 5.18 3.26 -3.13
CA SER A 327 5.20 3.40 -1.69
C SER A 327 4.95 2.06 -0.99
N ASP A 328 5.52 1.90 0.21
CA ASP A 328 5.48 0.66 0.97
C ASP A 328 4.44 0.72 2.09
N CYS A 329 3.58 -0.30 2.18
CA CYS A 329 2.64 -0.50 3.26
C CYS A 329 2.98 -1.82 3.97
N VAL A 330 3.66 -1.73 5.12
CA VAL A 330 4.18 -2.89 5.84
C VAL A 330 3.42 -3.07 7.16
N LEU A 331 2.90 -4.26 7.40
CA LEU A 331 2.23 -4.61 8.64
C LEU A 331 3.05 -5.64 9.42
N LEU A 332 3.39 -5.33 10.67
CA LEU A 332 4.10 -6.22 11.60
C LEU A 332 3.08 -6.96 12.48
N TYR A 333 2.60 -8.10 12.00
CA TYR A 333 1.57 -8.89 12.67
C TYR A 333 2.13 -9.72 13.82
N SER A 334 1.35 -9.79 14.90
CA SER A 334 1.55 -10.71 16.00
C SER A 334 0.19 -11.17 16.53
N GLY A 335 0.05 -12.45 16.93
CA GLY A 335 -1.17 -12.95 17.55
C GLY A 335 -1.57 -12.20 18.84
N ARG A 336 -0.62 -11.53 19.51
CA ARG A 336 -0.92 -10.65 20.65
C ARG A 336 -1.74 -9.41 20.26
N ASP A 337 -1.62 -8.96 19.01
CA ASP A 337 -2.40 -7.81 18.53
C ASP A 337 -3.90 -8.14 18.49
N VAL A 338 -4.26 -9.38 18.14
CA VAL A 338 -5.65 -9.87 18.15
C VAL A 338 -6.21 -9.84 19.56
N VAL A 339 -5.48 -10.43 20.52
CA VAL A 339 -5.88 -10.46 21.95
C VAL A 339 -6.08 -9.04 22.50
N THR A 340 -5.17 -8.11 22.13
CA THR A 340 -5.28 -6.70 22.55
C THR A 340 -6.52 -6.04 21.94
N ALA A 341 -6.79 -6.29 20.66
CA ALA A 341 -7.95 -5.72 19.98
C ALA A 341 -9.27 -6.28 20.54
N GLU A 342 -9.36 -7.59 20.81
CA GLU A 342 -10.52 -8.22 21.47
C GLU A 342 -10.77 -7.61 22.85
N PHE A 343 -9.71 -7.42 23.64
CA PHE A 343 -9.81 -6.77 24.94
C PHE A 343 -10.35 -5.34 24.86
N LEU A 344 -9.86 -4.56 23.88
CA LEU A 344 -10.32 -3.18 23.68
C LEU A 344 -11.79 -3.12 23.23
N ILE A 345 -12.22 -4.05 22.36
CA ILE A 345 -13.62 -4.18 21.93
C ILE A 345 -14.50 -4.51 23.14
N LYS A 346 -14.09 -5.49 23.95
CA LYS A 346 -14.82 -5.86 25.16
C LYS A 346 -14.96 -4.70 26.15
N LYS A 347 -13.85 -4.00 26.39
CA LYS A 347 -13.83 -2.84 27.28
C LYS A 347 -14.73 -1.71 26.78
N SER A 348 -14.68 -1.38 25.49
CA SER A 348 -15.55 -0.36 24.88
C SER A 348 -17.05 -0.74 24.98
N TYR A 349 -17.36 -2.02 24.91
CA TYR A 349 -18.72 -2.51 25.13
C TYR A 349 -19.16 -2.36 26.60
N GLU A 350 -18.30 -2.71 27.56
CA GLU A 350 -18.59 -2.58 29.00
C GLU A 350 -18.75 -1.12 29.45
N GLU A 351 -18.08 -0.17 28.79
CA GLU A 351 -18.13 1.27 29.06
C GLU A 351 -19.22 1.99 28.22
N SER A 352 -19.98 1.27 27.40
CA SER A 352 -21.00 1.86 26.50
C SER A 352 -22.25 2.24 27.26
N GLU A 353 -22.73 3.47 27.04
CA GLU A 353 -24.03 3.97 27.52
C GLU A 353 -25.21 3.61 26.60
N GLN A 354 -24.97 2.78 25.55
CA GLN A 354 -25.99 2.39 24.59
C GLN A 354 -26.94 1.35 25.15
N GLU A 355 -28.13 1.25 24.57
CA GLU A 355 -29.08 0.15 24.82
C GLU A 355 -28.37 -1.20 24.67
N PRO A 356 -28.59 -2.19 25.58
CA PRO A 356 -27.88 -3.45 25.60
C PRO A 356 -27.91 -4.23 24.27
N GLU A 357 -29.03 -4.18 23.54
CA GLU A 357 -29.20 -4.84 22.25
C GLU A 357 -28.33 -4.21 21.16
N ILE A 358 -28.28 -2.85 21.13
CA ILE A 358 -27.47 -2.09 20.17
C ILE A 358 -25.98 -2.28 20.47
N ALA A 359 -25.62 -2.26 21.75
CA ALA A 359 -24.25 -2.46 22.20
C ALA A 359 -23.74 -3.87 21.83
N GLU A 360 -24.56 -4.93 22.00
CA GLU A 360 -24.20 -6.30 21.63
C GLU A 360 -24.10 -6.48 20.10
N GLU A 361 -24.99 -5.84 19.31
CA GLU A 361 -24.87 -5.85 17.85
C GLU A 361 -23.57 -5.17 17.39
N THR A 362 -23.22 -4.05 18.02
CA THR A 362 -21.96 -3.32 17.77
C THR A 362 -20.75 -4.20 18.10
N ARG A 363 -20.74 -4.86 19.25
CA ARG A 363 -19.70 -5.81 19.67
C ARG A 363 -19.53 -6.94 18.66
N ARG A 364 -20.62 -7.57 18.26
CA ARG A 364 -20.61 -8.68 17.28
C ARG A 364 -20.05 -8.24 15.94
N ARG A 365 -20.43 -7.05 15.48
CA ARG A 365 -19.90 -6.43 14.26
C ARG A 365 -18.41 -6.18 14.35
N ASP A 366 -17.93 -5.59 15.44
CA ASP A 366 -16.52 -5.25 15.60
C ASP A 366 -15.63 -6.49 15.72
N LEU A 367 -16.12 -7.55 16.36
CA LEU A 367 -15.46 -8.87 16.38
C LEU A 367 -15.41 -9.52 14.97
N LYS A 368 -16.46 -9.34 14.16
CA LYS A 368 -16.43 -9.80 12.76
C LYS A 368 -15.37 -9.04 11.95
N ARG A 369 -15.31 -7.72 12.05
CA ARG A 369 -14.30 -6.89 11.38
C ARG A 369 -12.87 -7.26 11.81
N LEU A 370 -12.67 -7.51 13.09
CA LEU A 370 -11.39 -7.98 13.61
C LEU A 370 -10.99 -9.34 13.02
N ARG A 371 -11.94 -10.26 12.85
CA ARG A 371 -11.69 -11.53 12.15
C ARG A 371 -11.27 -11.33 10.70
N ASP A 372 -11.97 -10.46 9.95
CA ASP A 372 -11.62 -10.15 8.57
C ASP A 372 -10.19 -9.57 8.46
N MET A 373 -9.81 -8.68 9.39
CA MET A 373 -8.44 -8.14 9.45
C MET A 373 -7.40 -9.20 9.84
N THR A 374 -7.74 -10.10 10.74
CA THR A 374 -6.89 -11.24 11.11
C THR A 374 -6.66 -12.16 9.91
N PHE A 375 -7.70 -12.43 9.13
CA PHE A 375 -7.58 -13.22 7.89
C PHE A 375 -6.70 -12.51 6.87
N TYR A 376 -6.84 -11.20 6.67
CA TYR A 376 -5.91 -10.44 5.84
C TYR A 376 -4.44 -10.65 6.25
N CYS A 377 -4.16 -10.61 7.56
CA CYS A 377 -2.80 -10.81 8.08
C CYS A 377 -2.30 -12.24 7.95
N THR A 378 -3.20 -13.23 7.89
CA THR A 378 -2.84 -14.66 7.93
C THR A 378 -3.07 -15.37 6.61
N CYS A 379 -3.79 -14.77 5.67
CA CYS A 379 -4.05 -15.39 4.37
C CYS A 379 -2.75 -15.58 3.56
N GLY A 380 -2.69 -16.69 2.85
CA GLY A 380 -1.63 -16.98 1.86
C GLY A 380 -1.98 -16.50 0.45
N ASP A 381 -3.07 -15.73 0.31
CA ASP A 381 -3.56 -15.22 -0.96
C ASP A 381 -3.00 -13.82 -1.24
N CYS A 382 -3.23 -13.34 -2.46
CA CYS A 382 -2.82 -11.99 -2.84
C CYS A 382 -3.40 -10.94 -1.89
N LEU A 383 -2.54 -10.20 -1.16
CA LEU A 383 -2.95 -9.18 -0.19
C LEU A 383 -3.80 -8.07 -0.83
N ARG A 384 -3.38 -7.59 -2.00
CA ARG A 384 -4.16 -6.61 -2.78
C ARG A 384 -5.50 -7.19 -3.20
N GLY A 385 -5.50 -8.43 -3.69
CA GLY A 385 -6.72 -9.13 -4.10
C GLY A 385 -7.71 -9.31 -2.95
N TYR A 386 -7.22 -9.54 -1.73
CA TYR A 386 -8.07 -9.61 -0.54
C TYR A 386 -8.77 -8.28 -0.27
N ILE A 387 -8.02 -7.16 -0.27
CA ILE A 387 -8.57 -5.81 -0.08
C ILE A 387 -9.67 -5.51 -1.12
N LEU A 388 -9.39 -5.77 -2.40
CA LEU A 388 -10.36 -5.52 -3.48
C LEU A 388 -11.64 -6.34 -3.29
N LYS A 389 -11.53 -7.62 -2.97
CA LYS A 389 -12.68 -8.50 -2.68
C LYS A 389 -13.47 -8.02 -1.46
N TYR A 390 -12.80 -7.56 -0.41
CA TYR A 390 -13.43 -7.03 0.79
C TYR A 390 -14.36 -5.84 0.47
N PHE A 391 -13.94 -4.95 -0.43
CA PHE A 391 -14.75 -3.83 -0.90
C PHE A 391 -15.72 -4.19 -2.04
N GLY A 392 -15.84 -5.47 -2.42
CA GLY A 392 -16.79 -5.97 -3.42
C GLY A 392 -16.29 -5.84 -4.86
N GLU A 393 -14.98 -5.68 -5.09
CA GLU A 393 -14.41 -5.63 -6.44
C GLU A 393 -13.92 -7.00 -6.93
N LYS A 394 -13.96 -7.17 -8.25
CA LYS A 394 -13.29 -8.29 -8.90
C LYS A 394 -11.77 -8.09 -8.80
N ALA A 395 -11.10 -9.05 -8.21
CA ALA A 395 -9.65 -9.01 -8.06
C ALA A 395 -8.97 -10.06 -8.92
N PRO A 396 -7.81 -9.74 -9.52
CA PRO A 396 -7.00 -10.75 -10.17
C PRO A 396 -6.50 -11.77 -9.14
N PRO A 397 -6.26 -13.02 -9.54
CA PRO A 397 -5.71 -14.05 -8.65
C PRO A 397 -4.38 -13.61 -8.02
N GLU A 398 -3.55 -12.90 -8.78
CA GLU A 398 -2.26 -12.36 -8.38
C GLU A 398 -2.08 -10.93 -8.87
N CYS A 399 -1.59 -10.05 -7.98
CA CYS A 399 -1.31 -8.65 -8.35
C CYS A 399 0.15 -8.42 -8.82
N GLY A 400 1.05 -9.37 -8.61
CA GLY A 400 2.47 -9.27 -8.93
C GLY A 400 3.26 -8.22 -8.13
N SER A 401 2.64 -7.55 -7.13
CA SER A 401 3.23 -6.44 -6.39
C SER A 401 2.87 -6.42 -4.90
N CYS A 402 2.64 -7.57 -4.28
CA CYS A 402 2.53 -7.70 -2.81
C CYS A 402 3.47 -8.79 -2.30
N SER A 403 3.72 -8.84 -0.99
CA SER A 403 4.68 -9.77 -0.41
C SER A 403 4.34 -11.25 -0.70
N VAL A 404 3.06 -11.58 -0.83
CA VAL A 404 2.63 -12.95 -1.17
C VAL A 404 2.90 -13.27 -2.65
N CYS A 405 2.51 -12.40 -3.58
CA CYS A 405 2.72 -12.62 -5.02
C CYS A 405 4.20 -12.57 -5.42
N CYS A 406 5.03 -11.80 -4.69
CA CYS A 406 6.46 -11.67 -4.94
C CYS A 406 7.31 -12.69 -4.14
N SER A 407 6.68 -13.53 -3.30
CA SER A 407 7.39 -14.58 -2.57
C SER A 407 7.70 -15.78 -3.50
N ASP A 408 8.81 -16.48 -3.22
CA ASP A 408 9.15 -17.74 -3.90
C ASP A 408 8.30 -18.93 -3.42
N SER A 409 7.28 -18.69 -2.58
CA SER A 409 6.41 -19.74 -2.09
C SER A 409 5.57 -20.29 -3.23
N VAL A 410 5.86 -21.53 -3.62
CA VAL A 410 5.06 -22.27 -4.58
C VAL A 410 3.79 -22.76 -3.90
N GLU A 411 2.67 -22.72 -4.61
CA GLU A 411 1.46 -23.38 -4.14
C GLU A 411 1.72 -24.88 -4.04
N SER A 412 1.66 -25.42 -2.83
CA SER A 412 1.88 -26.84 -2.54
C SER A 412 0.58 -27.56 -2.22
N ASP A 413 0.47 -28.81 -2.60
CA ASP A 413 -0.58 -29.69 -2.14
C ASP A 413 -0.32 -30.05 -0.67
N ILE A 414 -1.21 -29.61 0.20
CA ILE A 414 -1.16 -29.86 1.65
C ILE A 414 -2.29 -30.79 2.10
N THR A 415 -2.89 -31.53 1.18
CA THR A 415 -4.07 -32.37 1.47
C THR A 415 -3.79 -33.37 2.59
N VAL A 416 -2.64 -34.03 2.58
CA VAL A 416 -2.28 -35.01 3.61
C VAL A 416 -2.09 -34.35 4.99
N GLU A 417 -1.40 -33.22 5.05
CA GLU A 417 -1.26 -32.46 6.30
C GLU A 417 -2.62 -31.94 6.79
N ALA A 418 -3.47 -31.46 5.87
CA ALA A 418 -4.82 -31.02 6.19
C ALA A 418 -5.65 -32.17 6.80
N GLN A 419 -5.64 -33.34 6.17
CA GLN A 419 -6.31 -34.54 6.67
C GLN A 419 -5.82 -34.93 8.07
N LYS A 420 -4.50 -34.90 8.33
CA LYS A 420 -3.91 -35.18 9.64
C LYS A 420 -4.43 -34.21 10.72
N ILE A 421 -4.43 -32.90 10.42
CA ILE A 421 -4.88 -31.88 11.37
C ILE A 421 -6.39 -31.99 11.62
N ILE A 422 -7.22 -32.08 10.58
CA ILE A 422 -8.67 -32.21 10.69
C ILE A 422 -9.03 -33.50 11.48
N SER A 423 -8.38 -34.61 11.15
CA SER A 423 -8.57 -35.87 11.88
C SER A 423 -8.21 -35.75 13.36
N CYS A 424 -7.13 -35.03 13.69
CA CYS A 424 -6.70 -34.79 15.06
C CYS A 424 -7.75 -33.99 15.84
N VAL A 425 -8.24 -32.89 15.27
CA VAL A 425 -9.29 -32.06 15.89
C VAL A 425 -10.55 -32.88 16.14
N TYR A 426 -10.99 -33.70 15.17
CA TYR A 426 -12.16 -34.56 15.30
C TYR A 426 -11.98 -35.63 16.38
N ARG A 427 -10.84 -36.37 16.36
CA ARG A 427 -10.54 -37.45 17.31
C ARG A 427 -10.26 -36.97 18.73
N ALA A 428 -9.77 -35.73 18.88
CA ALA A 428 -9.64 -35.08 20.19
C ALA A 428 -10.99 -34.57 20.74
N GLY A 429 -12.10 -34.85 20.05
CA GLY A 429 -13.46 -34.52 20.51
C GLY A 429 -13.83 -33.05 20.34
N GLN A 430 -13.11 -32.31 19.55
CA GLN A 430 -13.40 -30.89 19.24
C GLN A 430 -13.47 -30.00 20.51
N ARG A 431 -12.60 -30.26 21.49
CA ARG A 431 -12.60 -29.63 22.82
C ARG A 431 -11.29 -28.93 23.18
N TYR A 432 -10.35 -28.88 22.22
CA TYR A 432 -9.00 -28.39 22.50
C TYR A 432 -8.62 -27.26 21.53
N GLY A 433 -7.84 -26.31 22.05
CA GLY A 433 -7.30 -25.22 21.26
C GLY A 433 -6.06 -25.61 20.46
N VAL A 434 -5.63 -24.72 19.58
CA VAL A 434 -4.51 -24.89 18.63
C VAL A 434 -3.26 -25.48 19.27
N LYS A 435 -2.83 -24.97 20.43
CA LYS A 435 -1.60 -25.44 21.09
C LYS A 435 -1.67 -26.91 21.44
N THR A 436 -2.78 -27.34 22.04
CA THR A 436 -2.97 -28.76 22.42
C THR A 436 -3.02 -29.67 21.20
N ILE A 437 -3.69 -29.24 20.11
CA ILE A 437 -3.72 -29.99 18.84
C ILE A 437 -2.31 -30.09 18.23
N CYS A 438 -1.51 -29.02 18.24
CA CYS A 438 -0.11 -29.06 17.81
C CYS A 438 0.72 -30.04 18.66
N ASP A 439 0.55 -30.00 20.00
CA ASP A 439 1.27 -30.88 20.92
C ASP A 439 0.93 -32.35 20.67
N ILE A 440 -0.35 -32.69 20.41
CA ILE A 440 -0.80 -34.04 20.04
C ILE A 440 -0.14 -34.46 18.71
N LEU A 441 -0.26 -33.67 17.67
CA LEU A 441 0.26 -33.99 16.33
C LEU A 441 1.77 -34.21 16.33
N ARG A 442 2.49 -33.51 17.20
CA ARG A 442 3.94 -33.64 17.34
C ARG A 442 4.39 -34.71 18.29
N GLY A 443 3.47 -35.34 19.03
CA GLY A 443 3.82 -36.36 20.02
C GLY A 443 4.53 -35.79 21.24
N SER A 444 4.07 -34.67 21.78
CA SER A 444 4.66 -34.03 22.96
C SER A 444 4.43 -34.88 24.21
N SER A 445 5.48 -35.12 25.00
CA SER A 445 5.44 -35.90 26.26
C SER A 445 4.87 -35.11 27.45
N SER A 446 3.94 -34.16 27.22
CA SER A 446 3.33 -33.36 28.27
C SER A 446 2.42 -34.22 29.19
N GLU A 447 2.63 -34.11 30.50
CA GLU A 447 1.74 -34.77 31.51
C GLU A 447 0.25 -34.44 31.30
N LYS A 448 -0.06 -33.26 30.80
CA LYS A 448 -1.43 -32.85 30.52
C LYS A 448 -2.09 -33.71 29.44
N LEU A 449 -1.35 -34.09 28.39
CA LEU A 449 -1.84 -34.98 27.33
C LEU A 449 -2.07 -36.40 27.84
N THR A 450 -1.14 -36.93 28.63
CA THR A 450 -1.23 -38.28 29.21
C THR A 450 -2.41 -38.41 30.20
N ARG A 451 -2.59 -37.41 31.08
CA ARG A 451 -3.74 -37.38 32.01
C ARG A 451 -5.10 -37.31 31.29
N SER A 452 -5.14 -36.68 30.11
CA SER A 452 -6.37 -36.58 29.30
C SER A 452 -6.53 -37.73 28.30
N GLY A 453 -5.62 -38.73 28.27
CA GLY A 453 -5.65 -39.84 27.35
C GLY A 453 -5.42 -39.51 25.89
N LEU A 454 -4.90 -38.28 25.59
CA LEU A 454 -4.69 -37.77 24.24
C LEU A 454 -3.44 -38.37 23.58
N ASP A 455 -2.55 -38.95 24.35
CA ASP A 455 -1.40 -39.75 23.92
C ASP A 455 -1.78 -41.08 23.28
N LYS A 456 -3.02 -41.53 23.48
CA LYS A 456 -3.54 -42.81 22.97
C LYS A 456 -4.34 -42.70 21.69
N ILE A 457 -4.65 -41.48 21.24
CA ILE A 457 -5.40 -41.31 19.99
C ILE A 457 -4.51 -41.57 18.78
N SER A 458 -5.07 -42.13 17.70
CA SER A 458 -4.31 -42.57 16.53
C SER A 458 -3.61 -41.42 15.75
N THR A 459 -3.90 -40.18 16.12
CA THR A 459 -3.26 -38.99 15.53
C THR A 459 -2.12 -38.42 16.40
N TYR A 460 -1.78 -39.12 17.52
CA TYR A 460 -0.65 -38.70 18.34
C TYR A 460 0.69 -38.96 17.61
N GLY A 461 1.52 -37.95 17.48
CA GLY A 461 2.85 -38.04 16.86
C GLY A 461 2.90 -38.19 15.34
N ILE A 462 1.76 -38.15 14.63
CA ILE A 462 1.74 -38.39 13.17
C ILE A 462 2.37 -37.25 12.37
N MET A 463 2.74 -36.12 13.01
CA MET A 463 3.45 -34.98 12.44
C MET A 463 4.68 -34.61 13.29
N ALA A 464 5.35 -35.59 13.90
CA ALA A 464 6.52 -35.37 14.74
C ALA A 464 7.66 -34.62 14.03
N ASP A 465 7.83 -34.89 12.75
CA ASP A 465 8.86 -34.27 11.90
C ASP A 465 8.46 -32.87 11.38
N THR A 466 7.24 -32.41 11.71
CA THR A 466 6.75 -31.10 11.24
C THR A 466 6.91 -30.05 12.33
N SER A 467 7.46 -28.88 11.98
CA SER A 467 7.61 -27.78 12.94
C SER A 467 6.24 -27.29 13.44
N GLU A 468 6.16 -26.88 14.72
CA GLU A 468 4.93 -26.29 15.29
C GLU A 468 4.45 -25.09 14.46
N LYS A 469 5.38 -24.28 13.96
CA LYS A 469 5.07 -23.14 13.10
C LYS A 469 4.37 -23.55 11.80
N ARG A 470 4.82 -24.64 11.17
CA ARG A 470 4.19 -25.14 9.94
C ARG A 470 2.79 -25.67 10.22
N ILE A 471 2.61 -26.45 11.31
CA ILE A 471 1.29 -26.98 11.71
C ILE A 471 0.32 -25.83 11.97
N ARG A 472 0.72 -24.79 12.71
CA ARG A 472 -0.11 -23.60 12.97
C ARG A 472 -0.49 -22.85 11.69
N ARG A 473 0.44 -22.70 10.73
CA ARG A 473 0.16 -22.08 9.43
C ARG A 473 -0.86 -22.87 8.61
N ILE A 474 -0.75 -24.20 8.63
CA ILE A 474 -1.72 -25.05 7.93
C ILE A 474 -3.08 -24.96 8.62
N GLU A 475 -3.13 -25.00 9.95
CA GLU A 475 -4.36 -24.86 10.73
C GLU A 475 -5.05 -23.51 10.43
N GLU A 476 -4.33 -22.40 10.50
CA GLU A 476 -4.83 -21.07 10.13
C GLU A 476 -5.39 -21.05 8.69
N ARG A 477 -4.74 -21.78 7.77
CA ARG A 477 -5.21 -21.89 6.39
C ARG A 477 -6.50 -22.72 6.29
N LEU A 478 -6.61 -23.82 7.03
CA LEU A 478 -7.83 -24.63 7.10
C LEU A 478 -8.99 -23.86 7.73
N GLU A 479 -8.73 -23.01 8.71
CA GLU A 479 -9.70 -22.09 9.30
C GLU A 479 -10.18 -21.07 8.25
N THR A 480 -9.25 -20.46 7.49
CA THR A 480 -9.55 -19.52 6.41
C THR A 480 -10.38 -20.15 5.29
N MET A 481 -10.12 -21.43 4.97
CA MET A 481 -10.87 -22.18 3.97
C MET A 481 -12.24 -22.70 4.51
N GLY A 482 -12.51 -22.51 5.79
CA GLY A 482 -13.76 -22.91 6.44
C GLY A 482 -13.84 -24.39 6.83
N TYR A 483 -12.76 -25.18 6.70
CA TYR A 483 -12.75 -26.58 7.11
C TYR A 483 -12.68 -26.77 8.63
N ILE A 484 -12.05 -25.83 9.32
CA ILE A 484 -11.96 -25.78 10.79
C ILE A 484 -12.52 -24.44 11.24
N LYS A 485 -13.20 -24.43 12.39
CA LYS A 485 -13.73 -23.22 13.02
C LYS A 485 -13.22 -23.13 14.45
N ARG A 486 -13.02 -21.92 14.92
CA ARG A 486 -12.72 -21.63 16.31
C ARG A 486 -13.99 -21.20 17.03
N THR A 487 -14.26 -21.77 18.20
CA THR A 487 -15.41 -21.34 19.02
C THR A 487 -15.16 -19.95 19.61
N GLU A 488 -16.25 -19.25 19.91
CA GLU A 488 -16.21 -18.00 20.65
C GLU A 488 -16.04 -18.27 22.15
N GLY A 489 -15.29 -17.43 22.88
CA GLY A 489 -15.12 -17.50 24.32
C GLY A 489 -13.69 -17.27 24.79
N GLU A 490 -13.49 -17.28 26.11
CA GLU A 490 -12.19 -17.06 26.76
C GLU A 490 -11.14 -18.15 26.41
N TYR A 491 -11.62 -19.37 26.16
CA TYR A 491 -10.77 -20.53 25.80
C TYR A 491 -11.25 -21.14 24.48
N PRO A 492 -10.91 -20.52 23.33
CA PRO A 492 -11.38 -20.98 22.03
C PRO A 492 -10.86 -22.39 21.70
N VAL A 493 -11.76 -23.26 21.28
CA VAL A 493 -11.44 -24.63 20.85
C VAL A 493 -11.68 -24.77 19.35
N LEU A 494 -10.98 -25.74 18.74
CA LEU A 494 -11.14 -26.04 17.33
C LEU A 494 -12.29 -27.03 17.11
N THR A 495 -13.14 -26.72 16.14
CA THR A 495 -14.24 -27.59 15.67
C THR A 495 -14.10 -27.83 14.17
N VAL A 496 -14.63 -28.94 13.69
CA VAL A 496 -14.58 -29.35 12.29
C VAL A 496 -15.89 -28.99 11.62
N ASP A 497 -15.81 -28.33 10.47
CA ASP A 497 -16.99 -28.05 9.63
C ASP A 497 -17.36 -29.28 8.78
N ASN A 498 -18.64 -29.37 8.37
CA ASN A 498 -19.10 -30.47 7.52
C ASN A 498 -18.35 -30.54 6.17
N SER A 499 -17.89 -29.42 5.62
CA SER A 499 -17.09 -29.37 4.40
C SER A 499 -15.74 -30.08 4.53
N ALA A 500 -15.19 -30.17 5.73
CA ALA A 500 -13.93 -30.88 6.00
C ALA A 500 -14.04 -32.40 5.82
N LEU A 501 -15.24 -32.95 5.87
CA LEU A 501 -15.46 -34.40 5.62
C LEU A 501 -15.08 -34.78 4.19
N GLU A 502 -15.27 -33.87 3.22
CA GLU A 502 -14.88 -34.09 1.84
C GLU A 502 -13.35 -34.12 1.68
N VAL A 503 -12.61 -33.34 2.46
CA VAL A 503 -11.15 -33.39 2.54
C VAL A 503 -10.70 -34.72 3.15
N LEU A 504 -11.33 -35.16 4.24
CA LEU A 504 -11.00 -36.44 4.89
C LEU A 504 -11.25 -37.64 3.98
N ARG A 505 -12.28 -37.59 3.13
CA ARG A 505 -12.60 -38.63 2.14
C ARG A 505 -11.68 -38.61 0.91
N GLY A 506 -10.85 -37.58 0.79
CA GLY A 506 -9.98 -37.40 -0.38
C GLY A 506 -10.69 -36.88 -1.64
N ASN A 507 -11.92 -36.38 -1.51
CA ASN A 507 -12.70 -35.83 -2.63
C ASN A 507 -12.27 -34.40 -2.99
N VAL A 508 -11.55 -33.72 -2.08
CA VAL A 508 -11.08 -32.34 -2.25
C VAL A 508 -9.59 -32.26 -2.01
N THR A 509 -8.87 -31.73 -2.96
CA THR A 509 -7.44 -31.40 -2.83
C THR A 509 -7.28 -30.05 -2.17
N VAL A 510 -6.53 -29.98 -1.08
CA VAL A 510 -6.23 -28.74 -0.37
C VAL A 510 -4.88 -28.20 -0.86
N LYS A 511 -4.92 -27.11 -1.62
CA LYS A 511 -3.72 -26.40 -2.09
C LYS A 511 -3.53 -25.11 -1.30
N ALA A 512 -2.32 -24.85 -0.85
CA ALA A 512 -1.99 -23.61 -0.16
C ALA A 512 -0.55 -23.17 -0.39
N ARG A 513 -0.33 -21.87 -0.38
CA ARG A 513 1.01 -21.28 -0.30
C ARG A 513 1.40 -21.18 1.16
N ILE A 514 2.30 -22.06 1.59
CA ILE A 514 2.85 -22.03 2.94
C ILE A 514 4.32 -21.61 2.82
N PRO A 515 4.69 -20.44 3.35
CA PRO A 515 6.09 -20.00 3.32
C PRO A 515 6.98 -21.01 4.04
N GLU A 516 8.03 -21.47 3.39
CA GLU A 516 9.08 -22.25 4.03
C GLU A 516 9.85 -21.38 5.04
N ASP A 517 10.34 -21.97 6.13
CA ASP A 517 11.13 -21.30 7.18
C ASP A 517 12.58 -21.03 6.72
N ARG A 518 12.77 -20.49 5.50
CA ARG A 518 14.09 -20.01 5.05
C ARG A 518 14.26 -18.57 5.51
N GLU A 519 15.37 -18.29 6.20
CA GLU A 519 15.86 -16.92 6.38
C GLU A 519 15.84 -16.21 5.03
N SER A 520 15.14 -15.09 4.99
CA SER A 520 14.84 -14.34 3.79
C SER A 520 16.09 -14.08 2.95
N ALA A 521 16.23 -14.75 1.83
CA ALA A 521 17.07 -14.28 0.74
C ALA A 521 16.60 -12.86 0.38
N LYS A 522 17.53 -11.91 0.47
CA LYS A 522 17.34 -10.52 0.03
C LYS A 522 16.93 -10.54 -1.45
N LYS A 523 15.66 -10.47 -1.77
CA LYS A 523 15.24 -10.00 -3.08
C LYS A 523 15.44 -8.50 -3.10
N GLN A 524 16.34 -8.06 -3.95
CA GLN A 524 16.41 -6.67 -4.39
C GLN A 524 15.02 -6.29 -4.92
N LYS A 525 14.34 -5.40 -4.21
CA LYS A 525 13.22 -4.65 -4.77
C LYS A 525 13.79 -3.89 -5.96
N GLU A 526 13.43 -4.28 -7.18
CA GLU A 526 13.49 -3.34 -8.29
C GLU A 526 12.45 -2.26 -7.98
N ALA A 527 12.91 -1.20 -7.32
CA ALA A 527 12.15 0.03 -7.24
C ALA A 527 11.84 0.42 -8.70
N MET A 528 10.58 0.69 -9.01
CA MET A 528 10.23 1.53 -10.14
C MET A 528 10.82 2.90 -9.81
N VAL A 529 12.11 3.05 -10.13
CA VAL A 529 12.79 4.33 -10.05
C VAL A 529 12.18 5.17 -11.16
N TYR A 530 11.44 6.21 -10.80
CA TYR A 530 11.28 7.33 -11.71
C TYR A 530 12.70 7.72 -12.13
N ALA A 531 12.97 7.67 -13.42
CA ALA A 531 14.27 8.05 -13.98
C ALA A 531 14.40 9.59 -13.95
N ALA A 532 14.29 10.18 -12.76
CA ALA A 532 14.58 11.58 -12.51
C ALA A 532 16.08 11.68 -12.23
N ASP A 533 16.71 12.68 -12.81
CA ASP A 533 18.10 13.03 -12.53
C ASP A 533 18.26 13.31 -11.01
N PRO A 534 18.99 12.48 -10.23
CA PRO A 534 19.01 12.61 -8.78
C PRO A 534 19.62 13.93 -8.31
N LYS A 535 20.57 14.49 -9.07
CA LYS A 535 21.23 15.75 -8.74
C LYS A 535 20.29 16.93 -8.94
N LEU A 536 19.62 16.97 -10.09
CA LEU A 536 18.63 18.01 -10.37
C LEU A 536 17.45 17.92 -9.38
N MET A 537 16.99 16.72 -9.06
CA MET A 537 15.92 16.50 -8.08
C MET A 537 16.29 17.06 -6.70
N ASP A 538 17.54 16.88 -6.24
CA ASP A 538 18.01 17.43 -4.96
C ASP A 538 18.05 18.97 -4.98
N ILE A 539 18.50 19.58 -6.08
CA ILE A 539 18.51 21.03 -6.27
C ILE A 539 17.08 21.60 -6.19
N LEU A 540 16.14 20.99 -6.93
CA LEU A 540 14.75 21.45 -6.94
C LEU A 540 14.06 21.25 -5.59
N LYS A 541 14.36 20.18 -4.87
CA LYS A 541 13.88 19.95 -3.49
C LYS A 541 14.39 21.03 -2.53
N LYS A 542 15.67 21.37 -2.59
CA LYS A 542 16.25 22.45 -1.76
C LYS A 542 15.66 23.81 -2.07
N LEU A 543 15.47 24.14 -3.34
CA LEU A 543 14.81 25.37 -3.77
C LEU A 543 13.37 25.44 -3.25
N ARG A 544 12.61 24.38 -3.43
CA ARG A 544 11.24 24.27 -2.92
C ARG A 544 11.19 24.47 -1.39
N GLN A 545 12.09 23.85 -0.65
CA GLN A 545 12.16 23.99 0.82
C GLN A 545 12.47 25.44 1.22
N LYS A 546 13.39 26.12 0.51
CA LYS A 546 13.74 27.52 0.76
C LYS A 546 12.51 28.43 0.55
N ILE A 547 11.79 28.28 -0.55
CA ILE A 547 10.59 29.07 -0.86
C ILE A 547 9.48 28.78 0.18
N ALA A 548 9.24 27.51 0.47
CA ALA A 548 8.23 27.10 1.43
C ALA A 548 8.49 27.68 2.84
N ALA A 549 9.74 27.63 3.31
CA ALA A 549 10.15 28.21 4.58
C ALA A 549 9.95 29.75 4.62
N ALA A 550 10.27 30.46 3.53
CA ALA A 550 10.08 31.89 3.44
C ALA A 550 8.60 32.31 3.46
N GLN A 551 7.72 31.46 2.94
CA GLN A 551 6.27 31.69 2.90
C GLN A 551 5.51 31.09 4.09
N GLY A 552 6.18 30.31 4.95
CA GLY A 552 5.54 29.62 6.07
C GLY A 552 4.52 28.58 5.64
N VAL A 553 4.71 27.93 4.49
CA VAL A 553 3.81 26.89 3.96
C VAL A 553 4.53 25.55 3.82
N PRO A 554 3.81 24.41 3.85
CA PRO A 554 4.38 23.10 3.58
C PRO A 554 5.00 23.03 2.18
N ALA A 555 6.14 22.34 2.06
CA ALA A 555 6.89 22.26 0.79
C ALA A 555 6.05 21.68 -0.36
N TYR A 556 5.19 20.69 -0.10
CA TYR A 556 4.33 20.08 -1.11
C TYR A 556 3.18 21.01 -1.59
N PHE A 557 2.90 22.11 -0.91
CA PHE A 557 1.96 23.13 -1.41
C PHE A 557 2.57 23.90 -2.60
N ILE A 558 3.89 24.10 -2.59
CA ILE A 558 4.59 24.70 -3.74
C ILE A 558 4.51 23.72 -4.91
N PHE A 559 5.19 22.57 -4.81
CA PHE A 559 5.13 21.48 -5.80
C PHE A 559 5.27 20.13 -5.10
N THR A 560 4.54 19.12 -5.59
CA THR A 560 4.69 17.73 -5.12
C THR A 560 5.99 17.11 -5.62
N ASP A 561 6.43 16.01 -5.03
CA ASP A 561 7.62 15.28 -5.49
C ASP A 561 7.44 14.73 -6.92
N SER A 562 6.21 14.34 -7.29
CA SER A 562 5.89 13.93 -8.66
C SER A 562 5.98 15.09 -9.66
N THR A 563 5.59 16.29 -9.26
CA THR A 563 5.75 17.50 -10.09
C THR A 563 7.24 17.83 -10.31
N LEU A 564 8.07 17.74 -9.26
CA LEU A 564 9.51 17.93 -9.38
C LEU A 564 10.17 16.85 -10.25
N ALA A 565 9.71 15.60 -10.17
CA ALA A 565 10.19 14.51 -11.02
C ALA A 565 9.85 14.78 -12.50
N ASP A 566 8.67 15.28 -12.79
CA ASP A 566 8.27 15.68 -14.16
C ASP A 566 9.09 16.89 -14.67
N MET A 567 9.40 17.88 -13.80
CA MET A 567 10.34 18.96 -14.10
C MET A 567 11.75 18.44 -14.46
N CYS A 568 12.25 17.43 -13.71
CA CYS A 568 13.54 16.81 -13.99
C CYS A 568 13.57 16.12 -15.37
N GLN A 569 12.45 15.53 -15.78
CA GLN A 569 12.33 14.86 -17.09
C GLN A 569 12.19 15.87 -18.24
N LYS A 570 11.30 16.84 -18.10
CA LYS A 570 10.96 17.81 -19.16
C LYS A 570 11.96 18.93 -19.27
N ARG A 571 12.62 19.30 -18.17
CA ARG A 571 13.61 20.41 -18.07
C ARG A 571 13.11 21.69 -18.73
N PRO A 572 11.94 22.24 -18.32
CA PRO A 572 11.31 23.36 -18.96
C PRO A 572 12.18 24.62 -18.92
N ARG A 573 12.24 25.36 -20.04
CA ARG A 573 13.03 26.60 -20.20
C ARG A 573 12.18 27.80 -20.50
N THR A 574 10.93 27.61 -20.87
CA THR A 574 9.96 28.65 -21.20
C THR A 574 8.69 28.50 -20.35
N ASN A 575 7.94 29.58 -20.18
CA ASN A 575 6.67 29.58 -19.47
C ASN A 575 5.68 28.54 -20.04
N SER A 576 5.67 28.37 -21.37
CA SER A 576 4.83 27.38 -22.02
C SER A 576 5.23 25.96 -21.62
N GLU A 577 6.53 25.63 -21.66
CA GLU A 577 7.04 24.34 -21.26
C GLU A 577 6.85 24.08 -19.75
N PHE A 578 6.90 25.13 -18.94
CA PHE A 578 6.68 25.02 -17.50
C PHE A 578 5.20 24.72 -17.18
N LEU A 579 4.25 25.25 -17.95
CA LEU A 579 2.83 24.93 -17.85
C LEU A 579 2.49 23.51 -18.33
N ASP A 580 3.36 22.89 -19.13
CA ASP A 580 3.20 21.50 -19.54
C ASP A 580 3.65 20.51 -18.47
N VAL A 581 4.27 20.97 -17.38
CA VAL A 581 4.63 20.14 -16.23
C VAL A 581 3.38 19.79 -15.42
N SER A 582 3.18 18.51 -15.16
CA SER A 582 2.03 18.01 -14.41
C SER A 582 1.98 18.60 -12.99
N GLY A 583 0.85 19.18 -12.62
CA GLY A 583 0.66 19.84 -11.32
C GLY A 583 1.08 21.31 -11.26
N VAL A 584 1.41 21.93 -12.42
CA VAL A 584 1.71 23.34 -12.55
C VAL A 584 0.53 24.07 -13.19
N GLY A 585 -0.23 24.82 -12.40
CA GLY A 585 -1.25 25.75 -12.89
C GLY A 585 -0.71 27.17 -13.07
N SER A 586 -1.50 28.05 -13.71
CA SER A 586 -1.11 29.43 -14.03
C SER A 586 -0.66 30.23 -12.81
N ALA A 587 -1.33 30.10 -11.67
CA ALA A 587 -0.97 30.79 -10.43
C ALA A 587 0.40 30.34 -9.86
N LYS A 588 0.75 29.06 -10.04
CA LYS A 588 2.05 28.52 -9.60
C LYS A 588 3.18 28.89 -10.55
N LEU A 589 2.89 28.98 -11.87
CA LEU A 589 3.84 29.52 -12.84
C LEU A 589 4.18 30.98 -12.50
N GLU A 590 3.17 31.82 -12.29
CA GLU A 590 3.35 33.22 -11.96
C GLU A 590 4.16 33.44 -10.67
N ARG A 591 3.96 32.63 -9.68
CA ARG A 591 4.62 32.75 -8.35
C ARG A 591 6.02 32.15 -8.29
N TYR A 592 6.26 31.03 -8.97
CA TYR A 592 7.44 30.19 -8.77
C TYR A 592 8.18 29.83 -10.05
N GLY A 593 7.58 30.05 -11.22
CA GLY A 593 8.11 29.60 -12.51
C GLY A 593 9.53 30.09 -12.77
N ASP A 594 9.78 31.39 -12.58
CA ASP A 594 11.07 32.01 -12.87
C ASP A 594 12.21 31.41 -12.04
N GLU A 595 11.98 31.16 -10.71
CA GLU A 595 13.02 30.62 -9.84
C GLU A 595 13.34 29.15 -10.18
N PHE A 596 12.32 28.34 -10.50
CA PHE A 596 12.53 26.93 -10.86
C PHE A 596 13.14 26.78 -12.25
N MET A 597 12.71 27.55 -13.23
CA MET A 597 13.32 27.57 -14.58
C MET A 597 14.76 28.03 -14.53
N ALA A 598 15.09 29.06 -13.73
CA ALA A 598 16.46 29.52 -13.54
C ALA A 598 17.35 28.42 -12.96
N ALA A 599 16.90 27.70 -11.92
CA ALA A 599 17.64 26.58 -11.32
C ALA A 599 17.84 25.42 -12.31
N ILE A 600 16.83 25.09 -13.10
CA ILE A 600 16.92 24.06 -14.15
C ILE A 600 17.91 24.47 -15.23
N LYS A 601 17.86 25.73 -15.67
CA LYS A 601 18.77 26.31 -16.68
C LYS A 601 20.20 26.26 -16.20
N GLU A 602 20.47 26.77 -15.00
CA GLU A 602 21.80 26.75 -14.36
C GLU A 602 22.37 25.35 -14.26
N TYR A 603 21.54 24.39 -13.85
CA TYR A 603 21.96 22.98 -13.80
C TYR A 603 22.32 22.44 -15.18
N CYS A 604 21.49 22.72 -16.21
CA CYS A 604 21.74 22.25 -17.58
C CYS A 604 22.97 22.90 -18.23
N GLU A 605 23.32 24.13 -17.86
CA GLU A 605 24.52 24.84 -18.36
C GLU A 605 25.79 24.33 -17.68
N ASN A 606 25.72 23.90 -16.39
CA ASN A 606 26.86 23.43 -15.61
C ASN A 606 27.03 21.90 -15.61
N ALA A 607 26.09 21.15 -16.18
CA ALA A 607 26.19 19.70 -16.26
C ALA A 607 27.05 19.30 -17.49
N PRO A 608 28.04 18.38 -17.35
CA PRO A 608 28.67 17.77 -18.51
C PRO A 608 27.58 17.08 -19.34
N ALA A 609 27.70 17.18 -20.67
CA ALA A 609 26.70 16.63 -21.61
C ALA A 609 26.29 15.20 -21.19
N ALA A 610 25.06 15.04 -20.74
CA ALA A 610 24.53 13.74 -20.35
C ALA A 610 24.41 12.90 -21.62
N GLU A 611 25.08 11.74 -21.62
CA GLU A 611 24.79 10.69 -22.59
C GLU A 611 23.27 10.39 -22.56
N PRO A 612 22.62 10.19 -23.69
CA PRO A 612 21.18 9.95 -23.76
C PRO A 612 20.89 8.65 -22.99
N THR A 613 20.27 8.78 -21.83
CA THR A 613 19.75 7.63 -21.09
C THR A 613 18.64 6.97 -21.91
N VAL A 614 19.01 5.91 -22.59
CA VAL A 614 18.08 5.01 -23.27
C VAL A 614 17.03 4.56 -22.26
N LYS A 615 15.76 4.88 -22.53
CA LYS A 615 14.62 4.34 -21.76
C LYS A 615 14.75 2.84 -21.72
N LYS A 616 15.13 2.26 -20.58
CA LYS A 616 15.02 0.81 -20.39
C LYS A 616 13.53 0.47 -20.38
N ALA A 617 13.10 -0.20 -21.44
CA ALA A 617 11.77 -0.78 -21.50
C ALA A 617 11.56 -1.75 -20.30
N PRO A 618 10.32 -2.02 -19.88
CA PRO A 618 10.06 -2.93 -18.76
C PRO A 618 10.70 -4.29 -19.01
N VAL A 619 11.39 -4.84 -17.99
CA VAL A 619 12.06 -6.14 -18.06
C VAL A 619 11.06 -7.21 -18.49
N ASN A 620 11.26 -7.77 -19.65
CA ASN A 620 10.38 -8.80 -20.22
C ASN A 620 10.57 -10.11 -19.41
N ARG A 621 9.57 -10.54 -18.65
CA ARG A 621 9.61 -11.79 -17.89
C ARG A 621 9.17 -12.91 -18.80
N LEU A 622 10.06 -13.86 -19.10
CA LEU A 622 9.80 -15.06 -19.90
C LEU A 622 8.91 -16.06 -19.14
N LYS A 623 7.64 -15.73 -18.94
CA LYS A 623 6.70 -16.54 -18.15
C LYS A 623 6.00 -17.63 -18.94
N THR A 624 5.74 -17.39 -20.21
CA THR A 624 5.08 -18.36 -21.10
C THR A 624 6.07 -18.94 -22.10
N PRO A 625 5.79 -20.13 -22.70
CA PRO A 625 6.61 -20.68 -23.79
C PRO A 625 6.77 -19.70 -24.96
N GLU A 626 5.72 -18.94 -25.28
CA GLU A 626 5.74 -17.92 -26.32
C GLU A 626 6.62 -16.71 -25.98
N ASP A 627 6.59 -16.25 -24.70
CA ASP A 627 7.47 -15.19 -24.22
C ASP A 627 8.93 -15.61 -24.28
N ARG A 628 9.23 -16.87 -23.95
CA ARG A 628 10.59 -17.44 -24.05
C ARG A 628 11.06 -17.49 -25.49
N LYS A 629 10.24 -18.01 -26.41
CA LYS A 629 10.57 -18.05 -27.84
C LYS A 629 10.88 -16.66 -28.39
N ARG A 630 10.04 -15.67 -28.11
CA ARG A 630 10.25 -14.27 -28.52
C ARG A 630 11.52 -13.66 -27.91
N GLY A 631 11.80 -13.94 -26.63
CA GLY A 631 13.01 -13.48 -25.95
C GLY A 631 14.29 -14.06 -26.57
N PHE A 632 14.32 -15.36 -26.90
CA PHE A 632 15.44 -15.98 -27.58
C PHE A 632 15.61 -15.49 -29.02
N GLU A 633 14.53 -15.27 -29.76
CA GLU A 633 14.56 -14.66 -31.10
C GLU A 633 15.16 -13.26 -31.09
N GLY A 634 14.83 -12.46 -30.04
CA GLY A 634 15.42 -11.14 -29.82
C GLY A 634 16.92 -11.21 -29.56
N ILE A 635 17.36 -12.10 -28.67
CA ILE A 635 18.79 -12.32 -28.38
C ILE A 635 19.52 -12.72 -29.64
N LEU A 636 19.00 -13.66 -30.44
CA LEU A 636 19.62 -14.13 -31.68
C LEU A 636 19.82 -13.02 -32.71
N LYS A 637 18.91 -12.06 -32.80
CA LYS A 637 19.02 -10.92 -33.73
C LYS A 637 20.14 -9.95 -33.37
N GLY A 638 20.42 -9.78 -32.07
CA GLY A 638 21.38 -8.78 -31.57
C GLY A 638 22.73 -9.37 -31.12
N ILE A 639 22.87 -10.69 -30.99
CA ILE A 639 24.05 -11.32 -30.37
C ILE A 639 25.37 -11.12 -31.17
N GLY A 640 25.30 -10.72 -32.44
CA GLY A 640 26.48 -10.48 -33.27
C GLY A 640 27.45 -9.40 -32.74
N SER A 641 26.99 -8.54 -31.81
CA SER A 641 27.84 -7.56 -31.15
C SER A 641 28.44 -8.03 -29.82
N PHE A 642 28.20 -9.28 -29.41
CA PHE A 642 28.72 -9.82 -28.17
C PHE A 642 30.25 -10.07 -28.27
N THR A 643 30.97 -9.49 -27.29
CA THR A 643 32.41 -9.72 -27.13
C THR A 643 32.63 -10.42 -25.77
N PRO A 644 33.20 -11.64 -25.76
CA PRO A 644 33.54 -12.34 -24.53
C PRO A 644 34.53 -11.56 -23.69
N ALA A 645 34.43 -11.66 -22.36
CA ALA A 645 35.40 -11.10 -21.44
C ALA A 645 36.72 -11.89 -21.48
N ASP A 646 37.84 -11.21 -21.26
CA ASP A 646 39.16 -11.84 -21.21
C ASP A 646 39.36 -12.75 -19.99
N GLU A 647 38.57 -12.49 -18.91
CA GLU A 647 38.57 -13.28 -17.69
C GLU A 647 37.38 -14.26 -17.64
N ALA A 648 37.57 -15.34 -16.86
CA ALA A 648 36.50 -16.29 -16.61
C ALA A 648 35.40 -15.69 -15.75
N VAL A 649 34.14 -15.81 -16.19
CA VAL A 649 32.99 -15.22 -15.53
C VAL A 649 31.99 -16.28 -15.07
N HIS A 650 31.14 -15.91 -14.11
CA HIS A 650 30.01 -16.72 -13.69
C HIS A 650 28.87 -16.58 -14.71
N ILE A 651 28.02 -17.62 -14.83
CA ILE A 651 26.93 -17.69 -15.82
C ILE A 651 26.00 -16.46 -15.81
N THR A 652 25.69 -15.90 -14.66
CA THR A 652 24.80 -14.72 -14.58
C THR A 652 25.46 -13.48 -15.19
N ALA A 653 26.77 -13.30 -15.01
CA ALA A 653 27.53 -12.20 -15.62
C ALA A 653 27.63 -12.41 -17.15
N LEU A 654 27.92 -13.62 -17.59
CA LEU A 654 27.90 -13.98 -19.02
C LEU A 654 26.55 -13.68 -19.69
N LEU A 655 25.47 -14.13 -19.10
CA LEU A 655 24.13 -13.89 -19.66
C LEU A 655 23.74 -12.40 -19.64
N SER A 656 24.17 -11.65 -18.62
CA SER A 656 24.01 -10.19 -18.61
C SER A 656 24.72 -9.52 -19.78
N SER A 657 25.94 -9.93 -20.08
CA SER A 657 26.72 -9.38 -21.20
C SER A 657 26.10 -9.75 -22.55
N ILE A 658 25.63 -10.99 -22.73
CA ILE A 658 24.93 -11.44 -23.95
C ILE A 658 23.63 -10.66 -24.16
N ILE A 659 22.80 -10.52 -23.13
CA ILE A 659 21.52 -9.79 -23.19
C ILE A 659 21.76 -8.31 -23.50
N THR A 660 22.78 -7.72 -22.88
CA THR A 660 23.15 -6.31 -23.12
C THR A 660 23.64 -6.12 -24.56
N ALA A 661 24.48 -7.01 -25.08
CA ALA A 661 24.98 -6.96 -26.44
C ALA A 661 23.84 -7.13 -27.48
N ALA A 662 22.86 -7.96 -27.15
CA ALA A 662 21.66 -8.15 -27.97
C ALA A 662 20.68 -6.96 -27.93
N GLY A 663 20.87 -5.99 -27.01
CA GLY A 663 19.94 -4.88 -26.82
C GLY A 663 18.60 -5.27 -26.21
N GLU A 664 18.51 -6.46 -25.61
CA GLU A 664 17.29 -7.00 -25.05
C GLU A 664 17.16 -6.66 -23.55
N ASN A 665 15.93 -6.55 -23.06
CA ASN A 665 15.63 -6.29 -21.66
C ASN A 665 15.03 -7.53 -20.97
N ILE A 666 15.85 -8.56 -20.85
CA ILE A 666 15.48 -9.86 -20.24
C ILE A 666 16.31 -10.04 -18.96
N SER A 667 15.69 -10.62 -17.93
CA SER A 667 16.43 -10.94 -16.69
C SER A 667 17.41 -12.10 -16.94
N PRO A 668 18.72 -11.93 -16.65
CA PRO A 668 19.71 -13.00 -16.75
C PRO A 668 19.34 -14.25 -15.93
N THR A 669 18.63 -14.05 -14.82
CA THR A 669 18.18 -15.14 -13.94
C THR A 669 17.14 -16.03 -14.63
N ASN A 670 16.29 -15.46 -15.49
CA ASN A 670 15.29 -16.23 -16.23
C ASN A 670 15.92 -17.15 -17.27
N LEU A 671 17.04 -16.76 -17.89
CA LEU A 671 17.79 -17.56 -18.84
C LEU A 671 18.75 -18.55 -18.17
N ARG A 672 19.26 -18.24 -16.99
CA ARG A 672 20.25 -19.04 -16.28
C ARG A 672 19.81 -20.49 -16.09
N ASN A 673 18.59 -20.71 -15.65
CA ASN A 673 18.10 -22.05 -15.40
C ASN A 673 17.99 -22.83 -16.70
N VAL A 674 17.49 -22.21 -17.77
CA VAL A 674 17.38 -22.81 -19.11
C VAL A 674 18.76 -23.23 -19.62
N VAL A 675 19.77 -22.35 -19.53
CA VAL A 675 21.14 -22.65 -19.96
C VAL A 675 21.76 -23.80 -19.15
N TYR A 676 21.53 -23.81 -17.86
CA TYR A 676 22.00 -24.89 -17.01
C TYR A 676 21.34 -26.24 -17.31
N GLU A 677 20.05 -26.28 -17.53
CA GLU A 677 19.29 -27.47 -17.91
C GLU A 677 19.79 -28.00 -19.27
N TRP A 678 20.03 -27.10 -20.24
CA TRP A 678 20.59 -27.44 -21.53
C TRP A 678 22.01 -27.99 -21.37
N LEU A 679 22.89 -27.37 -20.60
CA LEU A 679 24.25 -27.86 -20.31
C LEU A 679 24.26 -29.25 -19.65
N ILE A 680 23.31 -29.51 -18.76
CA ILE A 680 23.13 -30.83 -18.14
C ILE A 680 22.67 -31.85 -19.20
N SER A 681 21.70 -31.51 -20.04
CA SER A 681 21.20 -32.38 -21.11
C SER A 681 22.28 -32.75 -22.16
N LYS A 682 23.26 -31.86 -22.34
CA LYS A 682 24.42 -32.09 -23.24
C LYS A 682 25.61 -32.76 -22.52
N GLY A 683 25.48 -33.05 -21.25
CA GLY A 683 26.53 -33.75 -20.49
C GLY A 683 27.73 -32.89 -20.09
N TYR A 684 27.65 -31.54 -20.20
CA TYR A 684 28.72 -30.64 -19.76
C TYR A 684 28.65 -30.35 -18.27
N LEU A 685 27.46 -30.46 -17.64
CA LEU A 685 27.26 -30.30 -16.19
C LEU A 685 26.48 -31.49 -15.63
N LYS A 686 26.58 -31.72 -14.33
CA LYS A 686 25.81 -32.73 -13.59
C LYS A 686 25.36 -32.18 -12.24
N MET A 687 24.37 -32.81 -11.64
CA MET A 687 23.99 -32.55 -10.25
C MET A 687 24.95 -33.30 -9.33
N CYS A 688 25.55 -32.60 -8.37
CA CYS A 688 26.47 -33.13 -7.37
C CYS A 688 25.95 -32.79 -5.97
N PRO A 689 26.17 -33.68 -4.96
CA PRO A 689 25.87 -33.31 -3.58
C PRO A 689 26.78 -32.14 -3.15
N ASP A 690 26.20 -31.23 -2.39
CA ASP A 690 26.96 -30.17 -1.74
C ASP A 690 27.41 -30.58 -0.34
N ASN A 691 28.25 -29.77 0.31
CA ASN A 691 28.80 -30.05 1.64
C ASN A 691 27.76 -29.93 2.79
N GLU A 692 26.50 -29.59 2.47
CA GLU A 692 25.41 -29.38 3.44
C GLU A 692 24.22 -30.34 3.20
N GLY A 693 24.40 -31.35 2.32
CA GLY A 693 23.35 -32.32 2.02
C GLY A 693 22.33 -31.89 0.97
N GLY A 694 22.59 -30.76 0.29
CA GLY A 694 21.82 -30.30 -0.89
C GLY A 694 22.47 -30.73 -2.19
N GLU A 695 21.94 -30.27 -3.32
CA GLU A 695 22.48 -30.50 -4.65
C GLU A 695 23.04 -29.22 -5.25
N ARG A 696 24.21 -29.30 -5.87
CA ARG A 696 24.83 -28.24 -6.66
C ARG A 696 25.14 -28.70 -8.08
N LYS A 697 25.30 -27.77 -8.99
CA LYS A 697 25.75 -28.03 -10.35
C LYS A 697 27.28 -28.14 -10.36
N GLY A 698 27.77 -29.27 -10.83
CA GLY A 698 29.20 -29.55 -10.91
C GLY A 698 29.60 -29.89 -12.36
N ILE A 699 30.92 -29.89 -12.61
CA ILE A 699 31.47 -30.21 -13.92
C ILE A 699 31.47 -31.71 -14.19
N THR A 700 31.56 -32.06 -15.47
CA THR A 700 31.83 -33.41 -15.97
C THR A 700 33.20 -33.48 -16.64
N GLU A 701 33.63 -34.62 -17.09
CA GLU A 701 34.85 -34.80 -17.88
C GLU A 701 34.84 -34.01 -19.22
N HIS A 702 33.65 -33.77 -19.79
CA HIS A 702 33.47 -33.01 -21.03
C HIS A 702 33.40 -31.47 -20.81
N SER A 703 33.38 -30.99 -19.59
CA SER A 703 33.32 -29.56 -19.31
C SER A 703 34.55 -28.79 -19.78
N ALA A 704 35.71 -29.43 -19.67
CA ALA A 704 36.99 -28.83 -20.06
C ALA A 704 37.09 -28.59 -21.56
N ASP A 705 36.42 -29.44 -22.40
CA ASP A 705 36.44 -29.36 -23.87
C ASP A 705 35.83 -28.04 -24.36
N VAL A 706 34.89 -27.49 -23.59
CA VAL A 706 34.18 -26.22 -23.87
C VAL A 706 34.66 -25.07 -22.97
N GLY A 707 35.66 -25.28 -22.10
CA GLY A 707 36.23 -24.26 -21.27
C GLY A 707 35.42 -23.90 -19.99
N ILE A 708 34.60 -24.85 -19.49
CA ILE A 708 33.87 -24.73 -18.23
C ILE A 708 34.67 -25.43 -17.14
N PHE A 709 34.90 -24.78 -16.01
CA PHE A 709 35.69 -25.31 -14.90
C PHE A 709 35.16 -24.85 -13.53
N GLU A 710 35.60 -25.53 -12.46
CA GLU A 710 35.28 -25.19 -11.10
C GLU A 710 36.41 -24.38 -10.45
N SER A 711 36.04 -23.40 -9.61
CA SER A 711 37.00 -22.64 -8.79
C SER A 711 36.48 -22.50 -7.37
N GLU A 712 37.37 -22.62 -6.39
CA GLU A 712 37.05 -22.28 -5.01
C GLU A 712 36.99 -20.77 -4.82
N VAL A 713 35.92 -20.30 -4.23
CA VAL A 713 35.69 -18.88 -3.90
C VAL A 713 35.44 -18.77 -2.41
N THR A 714 36.07 -17.78 -1.79
CA THR A 714 35.83 -17.46 -0.37
C THR A 714 34.84 -16.32 -0.27
N ALA A 715 33.71 -16.56 0.39
CA ALA A 715 32.73 -15.52 0.66
C ALA A 715 33.29 -14.46 1.63
N SER A 716 32.67 -13.29 1.66
CA SER A 716 32.99 -12.24 2.65
C SER A 716 32.81 -12.68 4.11
N SER A 717 32.07 -13.78 4.34
CA SER A 717 31.92 -14.44 5.65
C SER A 717 33.06 -15.41 6.01
N GLY A 718 34.07 -15.58 5.13
CA GLY A 718 35.17 -16.53 5.31
C GLY A 718 34.88 -17.98 4.89
N LYS A 719 33.61 -18.28 4.47
CA LYS A 719 33.18 -19.63 4.06
C LYS A 719 33.67 -19.89 2.61
N LYS A 720 34.34 -21.03 2.40
CA LYS A 720 34.72 -21.48 1.07
C LYS A 720 33.62 -22.27 0.39
N TYR A 721 33.39 -22.03 -0.89
CA TYR A 721 32.46 -22.78 -1.72
C TYR A 721 32.97 -22.89 -3.17
N THR A 722 32.57 -23.95 -3.86
CA THR A 722 32.94 -24.19 -5.24
C THR A 722 31.97 -23.52 -6.20
N ARG A 723 32.46 -22.85 -7.23
CA ARG A 723 31.67 -22.14 -8.23
C ARG A 723 32.07 -22.59 -9.63
N VAL A 724 31.09 -22.80 -10.52
CA VAL A 724 31.32 -23.06 -11.95
C VAL A 724 31.58 -21.73 -12.66
N LEU A 725 32.69 -21.66 -13.39
CA LEU A 725 33.15 -20.52 -14.17
C LEU A 725 33.25 -20.85 -15.65
N PHE A 726 33.09 -19.82 -16.47
CA PHE A 726 33.09 -19.90 -17.94
C PHE A 726 34.25 -19.06 -18.48
N SER A 727 35.25 -19.74 -19.06
CA SER A 727 36.37 -19.10 -19.75
C SER A 727 35.91 -18.33 -21.00
N THR A 728 36.78 -17.54 -21.60
CA THR A 728 36.53 -16.86 -22.88
C THR A 728 36.01 -17.82 -23.96
N GLN A 729 36.55 -19.05 -24.01
CA GLN A 729 36.08 -20.10 -24.91
C GLN A 729 34.64 -20.54 -24.60
N ALA A 730 34.32 -20.78 -23.31
CA ALA A 730 32.99 -21.17 -22.87
C ALA A 730 31.96 -20.06 -23.09
N GLN A 731 32.38 -18.80 -22.92
CA GLN A 731 31.51 -17.64 -23.18
C GLN A 731 31.09 -17.57 -24.66
N ARG A 732 32.02 -17.82 -25.60
CA ARG A 732 31.72 -17.91 -27.02
C ARG A 732 30.82 -19.09 -27.32
N PHE A 733 31.17 -20.27 -26.78
CA PHE A 733 30.39 -21.49 -26.97
C PHE A 733 28.92 -21.29 -26.55
N ILE A 734 28.66 -20.68 -25.41
CA ILE A 734 27.28 -20.39 -24.96
C ILE A 734 26.58 -19.37 -25.87
N ALA A 735 27.30 -18.33 -26.31
CA ALA A 735 26.73 -17.32 -27.21
C ALA A 735 26.35 -17.94 -28.57
N ASP A 736 27.24 -18.75 -29.14
CA ASP A 736 27.00 -19.43 -30.42
C ASP A 736 25.87 -20.48 -30.33
N SER A 737 25.68 -21.08 -29.15
CA SER A 737 24.65 -22.08 -28.88
C SER A 737 23.27 -21.48 -28.53
N MET A 738 23.10 -20.16 -28.49
CA MET A 738 21.84 -19.52 -28.06
C MET A 738 20.63 -19.95 -28.89
N GLY A 739 20.80 -20.25 -30.18
CA GLY A 739 19.73 -20.77 -31.03
C GLY A 739 19.28 -22.16 -30.60
N GLU A 740 20.22 -23.06 -30.29
CA GLU A 740 19.94 -24.41 -29.80
C GLU A 740 19.31 -24.38 -28.38
N ILE A 741 19.83 -23.52 -27.51
CA ILE A 741 19.28 -23.29 -26.16
C ILE A 741 17.82 -22.78 -26.23
N GLY A 742 17.54 -21.90 -27.18
CA GLY A 742 16.16 -21.41 -27.43
C GLY A 742 15.22 -22.52 -27.91
N GLY A 743 15.68 -23.38 -28.80
CA GLY A 743 14.95 -24.58 -29.26
C GLY A 743 14.69 -25.58 -28.12
N PHE A 744 15.67 -25.81 -27.27
CA PHE A 744 15.55 -26.67 -26.09
C PHE A 744 14.52 -26.08 -25.10
N ALA A 745 14.56 -24.78 -24.84
CA ALA A 745 13.60 -24.10 -23.95
C ALA A 745 12.16 -24.22 -24.45
N ALA A 746 11.94 -24.17 -25.75
CA ALA A 746 10.61 -24.32 -26.36
C ALA A 746 10.06 -25.74 -26.29
N ALA A 747 10.95 -26.75 -26.25
CA ALA A 747 10.57 -28.15 -26.27
C ALA A 747 10.42 -28.80 -24.89
N HIS A 748 11.11 -28.30 -23.86
CA HIS A 748 11.25 -28.99 -22.57
C HIS A 748 10.84 -28.16 -21.33
N LEU A 749 10.60 -26.87 -21.46
CA LEU A 749 10.26 -25.95 -20.36
C LEU A 749 9.02 -25.12 -20.66
#